data_02eb0e30ecc0b7232e9d1710486196da
#
_entry.id   02eb0e30ecc0b7232e9d1710486196da
#
_cell.length_a   1.000
_cell.length_b   1.000
_cell.length_c   1.000
_cell.angle_alpha   90.00
_cell.angle_beta   90.00
_cell.angle_gamma   90.00
#
_symmetry.space_group_name_H-M   'P 1'
#
loop_
_entity.id
_entity.type
_entity.pdbx_description
1 polymer ?
#
loop_
_entity_poly.entity_id
_entity_poly.type
_entity_poly.pdbx_seq_one_letter_code
_entity_poly.pdbx_strand_id
1 'polypeptide(L)'
;MSHVGVGPRAVTRSVAFLTAGVLAVPALAGCTSEDSSSKPLAAQDVAAASRAKISDGGTLRWAADSVPDTLNTFQSDADATTTRIAQAVLPSMYRIDETGSPVRNPDYLESAEVVDTEPKQVVVYKLNQQAVWSDGREIGAADFAAQWRALSGKDSAYWTARNAGYDRIEKIERGANDLEVKVTFSRPYADWQALFTPLYPKDVTGTPDAFNDGARRTLKVSAGPFAVKKVDTKGDRVVLTGNPRWWGEPAKLDQIVLRAVPRDERVSELVAGKLDLAEIDPETADEVGLAAAPRDPATGTPLMGPGGTPAPGPQGRSAAQALRSWAIANGSDEEAAEEEVLAREERQEAQAKARRRQQALSGFEVRKSLEPAYTQLALNGSDGPLADERVRRAVARALDRGKLAKAVLKPLGLPTEPVGSHLALSGQPAYADGSGALGEQNAKEARALLADAGWVSGGPVKKKDGEEAAGAEKADKDKADKTEKADKGEKDTAEQDEQQSGGDDDGTYIVGEDGKNDGGDDAKDGADQESGEKHSSGKNTAQGGAPGAYAPKGTAAPAGSAAAPLAKDGKALTLRFVLPSGPGSETLRTVADRITDMLKEIGIGTEVTKVPDESYFKDHIAAGEYDLALYSWPASAFPATDARPIYAKPVPAADGSLNVAQNYTRVGTDQVDQLFDRAMATLDQKEARDLLRKADSRIWAAAGSVPLYQRPQLVAARKNLANAGAFGFETPGYEDIGFLKKGAQGSRPSAPSSASPSS
;
A
#
# COMPACT_ATOMS: atom_id res chain seq x y z
N MET A 1 -16.89 -71.98 40.49
CA MET A 1 -18.21 -72.52 40.05
C MET A 1 -18.65 -71.61 38.95
N SER A 2 -18.42 -72.02 37.71
CA SER A 2 -19.41 -72.65 36.82
C SER A 2 -20.40 -71.60 36.28
N HIS A 3 -20.66 -71.32 35.08
CA HIS A 3 -20.40 -71.87 33.76
C HIS A 3 -21.02 -70.85 32.76
N VAL A 4 -20.35 -70.63 31.62
CA VAL A 4 -20.78 -71.10 30.28
C VAL A 4 -22.00 -70.32 29.77
N GLY A 5 -22.05 -69.76 28.61
CA GLY A 5 -21.35 -69.93 27.36
C GLY A 5 -22.11 -69.22 26.24
N VAL A 6 -21.35 -68.97 25.26
CA VAL A 6 -21.57 -69.25 23.83
C VAL A 6 -22.70 -68.51 23.10
N GLY A 7 -22.50 -67.65 22.23
CA GLY A 7 -22.29 -67.30 20.86
C GLY A 7 -23.20 -68.01 19.84
N PRO A 8 -23.03 -67.86 18.54
CA PRO A 8 -23.19 -66.70 17.66
C PRO A 8 -24.21 -67.03 16.48
N ARG A 9 -24.12 -66.20 15.42
CA ARG A 9 -24.74 -66.45 14.04
C ARG A 9 -25.93 -65.55 13.75
N ALA A 10 -25.80 -64.66 12.89
CA ALA A 10 -25.55 -64.66 11.45
C ALA A 10 -26.85 -64.67 10.56
N VAL A 11 -26.84 -63.67 9.64
CA VAL A 11 -27.36 -63.75 8.27
C VAL A 11 -28.90 -63.66 8.09
N THR A 12 -29.41 -62.64 7.44
CA THR A 12 -29.68 -62.62 5.98
C THR A 12 -30.52 -61.39 5.58
N ARG A 13 -30.13 -60.82 4.51
CA ARG A 13 -30.80 -60.06 3.47
C ARG A 13 -32.36 -60.22 3.42
N SER A 14 -33.03 -59.06 3.18
CA SER A 14 -33.97 -59.01 2.05
C SER A 14 -34.41 -57.60 1.73
N VAL A 15 -34.37 -57.29 0.47
CA VAL A 15 -34.85 -56.19 -0.31
C VAL A 15 -36.39 -56.21 -0.34
N ALA A 16 -37.02 -55.00 -0.31
CA ALA A 16 -38.17 -54.66 -1.16
C ALA A 16 -38.70 -53.27 -0.94
N PHE A 17 -38.60 -52.49 -1.88
CA PHE A 17 -39.39 -51.56 -2.69
C PHE A 17 -40.68 -50.91 -2.13
N LEU A 18 -40.79 -49.60 -2.41
CA LEU A 18 -41.93 -48.75 -2.80
C LEU A 18 -42.89 -48.30 -1.70
N THR A 19 -42.99 -46.98 -1.47
CA THR A 19 -43.90 -46.11 -2.22
C THR A 19 -43.71 -44.63 -1.87
N ALA A 20 -43.97 -43.79 -2.83
CA ALA A 20 -43.90 -42.37 -2.87
C ALA A 20 -44.81 -41.66 -1.83
N GLY A 21 -44.24 -40.64 -1.17
CA GLY A 21 -44.95 -39.60 -0.46
C GLY A 21 -44.24 -38.29 -0.70
N VAL A 22 -44.71 -37.54 -1.67
CA VAL A 22 -44.26 -36.17 -1.97
C VAL A 22 -44.77 -35.28 -0.85
N LEU A 23 -43.88 -34.87 0.06
CA LEU A 23 -44.03 -33.69 0.91
C LEU A 23 -43.05 -32.65 0.40
N ALA A 24 -43.57 -31.70 -0.39
CA ALA A 24 -42.87 -30.49 -0.76
C ALA A 24 -42.65 -29.64 0.48
N VAL A 25 -41.42 -29.67 1.01
CA VAL A 25 -40.90 -28.65 1.90
C VAL A 25 -40.35 -27.58 0.97
N PRO A 26 -40.82 -26.33 1.02
CA PRO A 26 -40.12 -25.26 0.35
C PRO A 26 -38.79 -25.06 1.07
N ALA A 27 -37.70 -25.50 0.46
CA ALA A 27 -36.37 -25.10 0.79
C ALA A 27 -36.35 -23.57 0.52
N LEU A 28 -36.43 -22.77 1.57
CA LEU A 28 -35.91 -21.41 1.58
C LEU A 28 -34.41 -21.53 1.28
N ALA A 29 -34.09 -21.51 -0.01
CA ALA A 29 -32.77 -21.18 -0.46
C ALA A 29 -32.54 -19.75 -0.02
N GLY A 30 -32.02 -19.57 1.21
CA GLY A 30 -31.33 -18.38 1.57
C GLY A 30 -30.17 -18.27 0.59
N CYS A 31 -30.27 -17.34 -0.35
CA CYS A 31 -29.12 -16.82 -1.03
C CYS A 31 -28.24 -16.21 0.08
N THR A 32 -27.31 -17.00 0.62
CA THR A 32 -26.08 -16.45 1.14
C THR A 32 -25.39 -15.88 -0.10
N SER A 33 -25.53 -14.59 -0.33
CA SER A 33 -24.57 -13.85 -1.13
C SER A 33 -23.23 -14.20 -0.50
N GLU A 34 -22.43 -15.06 -1.14
CA GLU A 34 -21.01 -15.15 -0.86
C GLU A 34 -20.51 -13.72 -0.97
N ASP A 35 -20.07 -13.17 0.15
CA ASP A 35 -19.50 -11.83 0.22
C ASP A 35 -18.33 -11.82 -0.76
N SER A 36 -18.51 -11.16 -1.91
CA SER A 36 -17.46 -11.00 -2.92
C SER A 36 -16.25 -10.26 -2.36
N SER A 37 -16.38 -9.67 -1.16
CA SER A 37 -15.32 -9.04 -0.38
C SER A 37 -14.33 -10.04 0.26
N SER A 38 -14.63 -11.35 0.25
CA SER A 38 -13.82 -12.38 0.93
C SER A 38 -12.60 -12.87 0.14
N LYS A 39 -12.38 -12.38 -1.08
CA LYS A 39 -11.23 -12.81 -1.92
C LYS A 39 -10.40 -11.60 -2.36
N PRO A 40 -9.05 -11.73 -2.40
CA PRO A 40 -8.20 -10.72 -3.01
C PRO A 40 -8.61 -10.43 -4.46
N LEU A 41 -8.49 -9.19 -4.91
CA LEU A 41 -8.79 -8.80 -6.29
C LEU A 41 -7.91 -9.55 -7.30
N ALA A 42 -6.65 -9.79 -6.96
CA ALA A 42 -5.73 -10.59 -7.76
C ALA A 42 -5.06 -11.66 -6.90
N ALA A 43 -5.01 -12.89 -7.40
CA ALA A 43 -4.26 -13.97 -6.77
C ALA A 43 -2.75 -13.71 -6.88
N GLN A 44 -1.98 -14.33 -5.99
CA GLN A 44 -0.52 -14.36 -6.11
C GLN A 44 -0.07 -15.07 -7.41
N ASP A 45 1.03 -14.63 -7.99
CA ASP A 45 1.66 -15.28 -9.16
C ASP A 45 3.13 -15.60 -8.85
N VAL A 46 3.35 -16.80 -8.30
CA VAL A 46 4.66 -17.28 -7.84
C VAL A 46 5.14 -18.53 -8.59
N ALA A 47 4.41 -18.99 -9.60
CA ALA A 47 4.61 -20.27 -10.29
C ALA A 47 4.72 -21.43 -9.28
N ALA A 48 3.67 -21.61 -8.48
CA ALA A 48 3.62 -22.58 -7.39
C ALA A 48 4.02 -24.01 -7.85
N ALA A 49 4.92 -24.64 -7.12
CA ALA A 49 5.38 -26.00 -7.40
C ALA A 49 5.64 -26.76 -6.11
N SER A 50 5.27 -28.05 -6.10
CA SER A 50 5.62 -28.93 -4.99
C SER A 50 7.13 -29.11 -4.88
N ARG A 51 7.63 -29.27 -3.67
CA ARG A 51 9.06 -29.46 -3.37
C ARG A 51 9.71 -30.58 -4.19
N ALA A 52 8.96 -31.65 -4.52
CA ALA A 52 9.45 -32.74 -5.33
C ALA A 52 9.85 -32.33 -6.77
N LYS A 53 9.24 -31.25 -7.30
CA LYS A 53 9.55 -30.69 -8.62
C LYS A 53 10.74 -29.74 -8.62
N ILE A 54 11.21 -29.32 -7.44
CA ILE A 54 12.27 -28.34 -7.26
C ILE A 54 13.60 -29.05 -7.03
N SER A 55 14.65 -28.56 -7.67
CA SER A 55 16.01 -29.05 -7.48
C SER A 55 16.55 -28.56 -6.13
N ASP A 56 17.36 -29.37 -5.50
CA ASP A 56 18.15 -28.93 -4.34
C ASP A 56 19.39 -28.16 -4.81
N GLY A 57 19.75 -27.12 -4.08
CA GLY A 57 20.93 -26.29 -4.34
C GLY A 57 20.68 -25.11 -5.26
N GLY A 58 21.72 -24.35 -5.50
CA GLY A 58 21.73 -23.17 -6.36
C GLY A 58 21.62 -21.85 -5.60
N THR A 59 21.77 -20.77 -6.36
CA THR A 59 21.76 -19.39 -5.83
C THR A 59 20.69 -18.58 -6.52
N LEU A 60 19.77 -18.00 -5.75
CA LEU A 60 18.81 -17.00 -6.22
C LEU A 60 19.43 -15.61 -6.09
N ARG A 61 19.51 -14.87 -7.20
CA ARG A 61 19.92 -13.46 -7.23
C ARG A 61 18.68 -12.60 -7.37
N TRP A 62 18.30 -11.96 -6.25
CA TRP A 62 17.07 -11.19 -6.12
C TRP A 62 17.39 -9.70 -6.00
N ALA A 63 16.79 -8.86 -6.84
CA ALA A 63 16.96 -7.42 -6.77
C ALA A 63 16.35 -6.85 -5.48
N ALA A 64 17.06 -5.92 -4.87
CA ALA A 64 16.62 -5.10 -3.77
C ALA A 64 16.81 -3.62 -4.13
N ASP A 65 16.11 -2.70 -3.45
CA ASP A 65 16.29 -1.26 -3.69
C ASP A 65 17.56 -0.73 -3.02
N SER A 66 17.96 -1.32 -1.88
CA SER A 66 19.12 -0.90 -1.09
C SER A 66 19.80 -2.08 -0.38
N VAL A 67 21.05 -1.88 0.02
CA VAL A 67 21.65 -2.63 1.13
C VAL A 67 21.18 -1.97 2.43
N PRO A 68 20.50 -2.69 3.33
CA PRO A 68 19.86 -2.05 4.47
C PRO A 68 20.89 -1.47 5.44
N ASP A 69 20.55 -0.36 6.08
CA ASP A 69 21.38 0.27 7.11
C ASP A 69 21.32 -0.46 8.44
N THR A 70 20.25 -1.20 8.66
CA THR A 70 20.05 -2.04 9.84
C THR A 70 19.42 -3.37 9.49
N LEU A 71 19.70 -4.41 10.27
CA LEU A 71 18.99 -5.70 10.24
C LEU A 71 17.91 -5.78 11.34
N ASN A 72 17.69 -4.69 12.08
CA ASN A 72 16.67 -4.59 13.14
C ASN A 72 15.42 -3.88 12.59
N THR A 73 14.34 -4.65 12.36
CA THR A 73 13.07 -4.15 11.79
C THR A 73 12.34 -3.12 12.67
N PHE A 74 12.75 -2.97 13.94
CA PHE A 74 12.12 -2.05 14.88
C PHE A 74 12.75 -0.66 14.89
N GLN A 75 13.81 -0.43 14.11
CA GLN A 75 14.46 0.87 13.97
C GLN A 75 13.85 1.71 12.85
N SER A 76 14.03 3.03 12.91
CA SER A 76 13.45 3.99 11.96
C SER A 76 14.03 3.86 10.55
N ASP A 77 15.29 3.44 10.43
CA ASP A 77 16.02 3.24 9.19
C ASP A 77 15.89 1.81 8.61
N ALA A 78 14.99 1.00 9.18
CA ALA A 78 14.63 -0.31 8.62
C ALA A 78 13.79 -0.15 7.34
N ASP A 79 14.23 -0.81 6.27
CA ASP A 79 13.60 -0.78 4.95
C ASP A 79 12.91 -2.10 4.56
N ALA A 80 12.43 -2.19 3.32
CA ALA A 80 11.84 -3.42 2.78
C ALA A 80 12.84 -4.57 2.70
N THR A 81 14.13 -4.28 2.48
CA THR A 81 15.21 -5.29 2.45
C THR A 81 15.47 -5.83 3.85
N THR A 82 15.47 -4.97 4.88
CA THR A 82 15.51 -5.39 6.28
C THR A 82 14.39 -6.39 6.61
N THR A 83 13.16 -6.05 6.22
CA THR A 83 11.98 -6.91 6.44
C THR A 83 12.10 -8.25 5.73
N ARG A 84 12.54 -8.24 4.46
CA ARG A 84 12.76 -9.46 3.65
C ARG A 84 13.81 -10.38 4.27
N ILE A 85 14.90 -9.80 4.79
CA ILE A 85 15.93 -10.56 5.50
C ILE A 85 15.36 -11.15 6.79
N ALA A 86 14.68 -10.35 7.60
CA ALA A 86 14.10 -10.80 8.87
C ALA A 86 13.14 -11.99 8.66
N GLN A 87 12.28 -11.93 7.65
CA GLN A 87 11.36 -13.03 7.29
C GLN A 87 12.09 -14.34 6.94
N ALA A 88 13.28 -14.26 6.33
CA ALA A 88 14.05 -15.44 5.93
C ALA A 88 14.89 -16.04 7.09
N VAL A 89 15.27 -15.23 8.10
CA VAL A 89 16.29 -15.62 9.07
C VAL A 89 15.83 -15.63 10.53
N LEU A 90 14.67 -15.01 10.84
CA LEU A 90 14.15 -14.88 12.21
C LEU A 90 12.83 -15.63 12.42
N PRO A 91 12.53 -16.04 13.65
CA PRO A 91 11.22 -16.57 14.02
C PRO A 91 10.12 -15.56 13.74
N SER A 92 9.03 -16.06 13.16
CA SER A 92 7.77 -15.34 13.01
C SER A 92 6.67 -16.18 13.61
N MET A 93 6.05 -15.70 14.70
CA MET A 93 5.01 -16.46 15.41
C MET A 93 3.76 -16.63 14.53
N TYR A 94 3.50 -15.67 13.68
CA TYR A 94 2.43 -15.70 12.67
C TYR A 94 2.99 -15.35 11.29
N ARG A 95 2.43 -15.97 10.25
CA ARG A 95 2.62 -15.62 8.84
C ARG A 95 1.34 -14.99 8.32
N ILE A 96 1.41 -14.22 7.28
CA ILE A 96 0.23 -13.69 6.59
C ILE A 96 -0.10 -14.62 5.44
N ASP A 97 -1.37 -15.01 5.32
CA ASP A 97 -1.87 -15.85 4.24
C ASP A 97 -2.26 -15.07 2.98
N GLU A 98 -2.73 -15.76 1.96
CA GLU A 98 -3.16 -15.18 0.69
C GLU A 98 -4.33 -14.18 0.82
N THR A 99 -5.08 -14.24 1.94
CA THR A 99 -6.18 -13.31 2.24
C THR A 99 -5.76 -12.13 3.10
N GLY A 100 -4.47 -12.01 3.43
CA GLY A 100 -3.98 -10.95 4.31
C GLY A 100 -4.32 -11.18 5.80
N SER A 101 -4.64 -12.43 6.18
CA SER A 101 -4.96 -12.81 7.57
C SER A 101 -3.74 -13.41 8.27
N PRO A 102 -3.57 -13.16 9.59
CA PRO A 102 -2.52 -13.80 10.35
C PRO A 102 -2.85 -15.27 10.63
N VAL A 103 -1.97 -16.16 10.21
CA VAL A 103 -2.06 -17.60 10.49
C VAL A 103 -0.88 -18.04 11.36
N ARG A 104 -1.16 -18.91 12.34
CA ARG A 104 -0.13 -19.43 13.23
C ARG A 104 0.97 -20.14 12.44
N ASN A 105 2.20 -19.82 12.73
CA ASN A 105 3.36 -20.51 12.13
C ASN A 105 3.72 -21.78 12.92
N PRO A 106 3.43 -22.98 12.39
CA PRO A 106 3.65 -24.24 13.12
C PRO A 106 5.12 -24.56 13.34
N ASP A 107 6.03 -23.95 12.58
CA ASP A 107 7.46 -24.15 12.79
C ASP A 107 7.92 -23.63 14.15
N TYR A 108 7.26 -22.61 14.70
CA TYR A 108 7.64 -21.99 15.97
C TYR A 108 6.60 -22.16 17.09
N LEU A 109 5.32 -22.31 16.73
CA LEU A 109 4.23 -22.41 17.69
C LEU A 109 3.43 -23.70 17.53
N GLU A 110 3.27 -24.46 18.62
CA GLU A 110 2.25 -25.51 18.73
C GLU A 110 0.86 -24.88 18.89
N SER A 111 0.75 -23.88 19.79
CA SER A 111 -0.45 -23.06 19.93
C SER A 111 -0.11 -21.67 20.48
N ALA A 112 -1.03 -20.72 20.31
CA ALA A 112 -1.04 -19.46 21.02
C ALA A 112 -2.49 -19.02 21.22
N GLU A 113 -2.92 -18.86 22.46
CA GLU A 113 -4.31 -18.68 22.82
C GLU A 113 -4.46 -17.66 23.95
N VAL A 114 -5.57 -16.92 23.90
CA VAL A 114 -6.02 -16.09 25.03
C VAL A 114 -6.67 -17.03 26.02
N VAL A 115 -6.02 -17.25 27.18
CA VAL A 115 -6.49 -18.17 28.22
C VAL A 115 -7.32 -17.47 29.29
N ASP A 116 -7.13 -16.17 29.48
CA ASP A 116 -7.91 -15.33 30.41
C ASP A 116 -8.17 -13.98 29.75
N THR A 117 -9.33 -13.40 30.02
CA THR A 117 -9.68 -12.04 29.62
C THR A 117 -9.95 -11.13 30.80
N GLU A 118 -10.31 -11.68 31.96
CA GLU A 118 -10.59 -10.96 33.20
C GLU A 118 -9.87 -11.59 34.42
N PRO A 119 -9.31 -10.79 35.31
CA PRO A 119 -9.27 -9.32 35.31
C PRO A 119 -8.29 -8.74 34.32
N LYS A 120 -7.50 -9.56 33.63
CA LYS A 120 -6.50 -9.15 32.63
C LYS A 120 -6.45 -10.17 31.52
N GLN A 121 -6.19 -9.68 30.30
CA GLN A 121 -5.90 -10.55 29.18
C GLN A 121 -4.59 -11.28 29.42
N VAL A 122 -4.61 -12.60 29.25
CA VAL A 122 -3.45 -13.47 29.33
C VAL A 122 -3.37 -14.32 28.08
N VAL A 123 -2.22 -14.25 27.39
CA VAL A 123 -1.92 -15.09 26.23
C VAL A 123 -0.84 -16.08 26.60
N VAL A 124 -1.05 -17.35 26.27
CA VAL A 124 -0.07 -18.42 26.42
C VAL A 124 0.40 -18.87 25.05
N TYR A 125 1.70 -18.71 24.80
CA TYR A 125 2.38 -19.22 23.62
C TYR A 125 3.02 -20.57 23.98
N LYS A 126 2.68 -21.63 23.26
CA LYS A 126 3.35 -22.93 23.34
C LYS A 126 4.28 -23.05 22.15
N LEU A 127 5.57 -23.06 22.45
CA LEU A 127 6.63 -23.11 21.44
C LEU A 127 6.81 -24.53 20.92
N ASN A 128 7.18 -24.65 19.64
CA ASN A 128 7.55 -25.92 19.06
C ASN A 128 8.85 -26.42 19.72
N GLN A 129 8.84 -27.64 20.22
CA GLN A 129 9.96 -28.27 20.92
C GLN A 129 11.26 -28.31 20.08
N GLN A 130 11.16 -28.34 18.75
CA GLN A 130 12.31 -28.37 17.86
C GLN A 130 12.91 -26.99 17.62
N ALA A 131 12.19 -25.90 17.97
CA ALA A 131 12.58 -24.53 17.67
C ALA A 131 13.80 -24.09 18.50
N VAL A 132 14.94 -23.94 17.83
CA VAL A 132 16.21 -23.56 18.44
C VAL A 132 16.90 -22.44 17.66
N TRP A 133 17.66 -21.63 18.34
CA TRP A 133 18.56 -20.68 17.70
C TRP A 133 19.73 -21.38 17.01
N SER A 134 20.37 -20.73 16.05
CA SER A 134 21.52 -21.29 15.31
C SER A 134 22.75 -21.55 16.19
N ASP A 135 22.83 -21.00 17.38
CA ASP A 135 23.83 -21.33 18.43
C ASP A 135 23.47 -22.58 19.26
N GLY A 136 22.28 -23.14 19.05
CA GLY A 136 21.78 -24.32 19.74
C GLY A 136 20.99 -24.04 21.01
N ARG A 137 20.79 -22.80 21.37
CA ARG A 137 19.96 -22.37 22.49
C ARG A 137 18.47 -22.46 22.13
N GLU A 138 17.65 -22.90 23.07
CA GLU A 138 16.20 -22.92 22.90
C GLU A 138 15.62 -21.49 22.81
N ILE A 139 14.59 -21.34 21.97
CA ILE A 139 13.76 -20.14 21.96
C ILE A 139 12.84 -20.21 23.18
N GLY A 140 12.76 -19.14 23.97
CA GLY A 140 11.97 -19.19 25.19
C GLY A 140 11.61 -17.82 25.77
N ALA A 141 11.00 -17.83 26.95
CA ALA A 141 10.50 -16.65 27.65
C ALA A 141 11.54 -15.53 27.81
N ALA A 142 12.83 -15.87 27.85
CA ALA A 142 13.90 -14.88 27.97
C ALA A 142 14.03 -13.99 26.71
N ASP A 143 13.82 -14.54 25.51
CA ASP A 143 13.87 -13.79 24.25
C ASP A 143 12.63 -12.88 24.15
N PHE A 144 11.44 -13.41 24.45
CA PHE A 144 10.20 -12.64 24.52
C PHE A 144 10.30 -11.46 25.50
N ALA A 145 10.79 -11.72 26.72
CA ALA A 145 10.93 -10.70 27.74
C ALA A 145 11.98 -9.64 27.39
N ALA A 146 13.08 -10.02 26.73
CA ALA A 146 14.09 -9.08 26.27
C ALA A 146 13.51 -8.16 25.18
N GLN A 147 12.81 -8.72 24.20
CA GLN A 147 12.18 -7.94 23.13
C GLN A 147 11.10 -7.00 23.69
N TRP A 148 10.26 -7.49 24.60
CA TRP A 148 9.27 -6.62 25.27
C TRP A 148 9.91 -5.45 26.00
N ARG A 149 10.98 -5.68 26.77
CA ARG A 149 11.68 -4.58 27.47
C ARG A 149 12.21 -3.53 26.51
N ALA A 150 12.83 -3.98 25.42
CA ALA A 150 13.35 -3.08 24.39
C ALA A 150 12.25 -2.25 23.73
N LEU A 151 11.05 -2.83 23.50
CA LEU A 151 9.97 -2.22 22.73
C LEU A 151 8.86 -1.61 23.60
N SER A 152 8.91 -1.75 24.93
CA SER A 152 7.85 -1.26 25.81
C SER A 152 7.74 0.27 25.91
N GLY A 153 8.72 1.02 25.39
CA GLY A 153 8.79 2.48 25.50
C GLY A 153 9.15 2.99 26.90
N LYS A 154 9.48 2.07 27.87
CA LYS A 154 9.85 2.45 29.25
C LYS A 154 11.30 2.91 29.39
N ASP A 155 12.15 2.52 28.47
CA ASP A 155 13.57 2.86 28.43
C ASP A 155 13.89 3.56 27.12
N SER A 156 14.12 4.86 27.17
CA SER A 156 14.41 5.72 26.01
C SER A 156 15.80 5.48 25.42
N ALA A 157 16.65 4.68 26.04
CA ALA A 157 17.94 4.29 25.49
C ALA A 157 17.79 3.35 24.28
N TYR A 158 16.64 2.65 24.12
CA TYR A 158 16.32 1.88 22.93
C TYR A 158 15.71 2.77 21.84
N TRP A 159 16.36 2.88 20.71
CA TRP A 159 15.89 3.71 19.57
C TRP A 159 14.86 2.95 18.75
N THR A 160 13.64 2.94 19.22
CA THR A 160 12.54 2.20 18.62
C THR A 160 11.63 3.12 17.80
N ALA A 161 11.25 2.68 16.60
CA ALA A 161 10.29 3.37 15.75
C ALA A 161 9.02 2.54 15.51
N ARG A 162 9.07 1.21 15.73
CA ARG A 162 7.97 0.28 15.49
C ARG A 162 7.76 -0.59 16.72
N ASN A 163 7.02 -0.11 17.67
CA ASN A 163 6.83 -0.76 18.98
C ASN A 163 5.38 -0.86 19.42
N ALA A 164 4.42 -0.65 18.53
CA ALA A 164 3.01 -0.64 18.85
C ALA A 164 2.57 -1.95 19.54
N GLY A 165 1.78 -1.84 20.60
CA GLY A 165 1.24 -2.95 21.36
C GLY A 165 2.13 -3.47 22.48
N TYR A 166 3.45 -3.28 22.44
CA TYR A 166 4.35 -3.73 23.52
C TYR A 166 4.20 -2.93 24.82
N ASP A 167 3.72 -1.69 24.75
CA ASP A 167 3.37 -0.85 25.92
C ASP A 167 2.18 -1.41 26.71
N ARG A 168 1.36 -2.26 26.09
CA ARG A 168 0.20 -2.90 26.70
C ARG A 168 0.54 -4.13 27.51
N ILE A 169 1.75 -4.67 27.37
CA ILE A 169 2.23 -5.82 28.14
C ILE A 169 2.63 -5.37 29.54
N GLU A 170 2.12 -6.06 30.55
CA GLU A 170 2.50 -5.86 31.95
C GLU A 170 3.70 -6.69 32.34
N LYS A 171 3.66 -7.99 31.98
CA LYS A 171 4.73 -8.94 32.30
C LYS A 171 4.77 -10.12 31.33
N ILE A 172 5.95 -10.69 31.21
CA ILE A 172 6.20 -11.95 30.49
C ILE A 172 6.88 -12.91 31.47
N GLU A 173 6.34 -14.11 31.55
CA GLU A 173 6.79 -15.15 32.47
C GLU A 173 6.90 -16.49 31.72
N ARG A 174 7.73 -17.37 32.24
CA ARG A 174 7.70 -18.78 31.89
C ARG A 174 6.35 -19.37 32.34
N GLY A 175 5.72 -20.17 31.48
CA GLY A 175 4.51 -20.90 31.82
C GLY A 175 4.77 -22.18 32.61
N ALA A 176 4.04 -23.25 32.33
CA ALA A 176 4.15 -24.52 33.01
C ALA A 176 5.52 -25.21 32.79
N ASN A 177 6.18 -24.94 31.67
CA ASN A 177 7.50 -25.47 31.31
C ASN A 177 8.30 -24.44 30.49
N ASP A 178 9.51 -24.78 30.04
CA ASP A 178 10.40 -23.89 29.31
C ASP A 178 9.89 -23.53 27.90
N LEU A 179 8.99 -24.33 27.33
CA LEU A 179 8.35 -24.13 26.03
C LEU A 179 7.04 -23.33 26.13
N GLU A 180 6.63 -22.92 27.32
CA GLU A 180 5.47 -22.05 27.49
C GLU A 180 5.88 -20.64 27.89
N VAL A 181 5.36 -19.65 27.15
CA VAL A 181 5.54 -18.23 27.44
C VAL A 181 4.18 -17.63 27.77
N LYS A 182 4.03 -17.13 28.99
CA LYS A 182 2.84 -16.46 29.48
C LYS A 182 3.00 -14.94 29.38
N VAL A 183 2.16 -14.30 28.60
CA VAL A 183 2.13 -12.85 28.40
C VAL A 183 0.88 -12.29 29.05
N THR A 184 1.03 -11.44 30.06
CA THR A 184 -0.07 -10.75 30.74
C THR A 184 -0.11 -9.30 30.28
N PHE A 185 -1.29 -8.81 29.87
CA PHE A 185 -1.49 -7.45 29.40
C PHE A 185 -2.04 -6.57 30.53
N SER A 186 -1.55 -5.34 30.61
CA SER A 186 -2.08 -4.30 31.50
C SER A 186 -3.41 -3.73 31.01
N ARG A 187 -3.61 -3.75 29.69
CA ARG A 187 -4.82 -3.32 28.97
C ARG A 187 -5.11 -4.33 27.86
N PRO A 188 -6.38 -4.65 27.53
CA PRO A 188 -6.70 -5.56 26.45
C PRO A 188 -6.05 -5.12 25.13
N TYR A 189 -5.61 -6.10 24.33
CA TYR A 189 -4.97 -5.88 23.04
C TYR A 189 -5.47 -6.91 22.03
N ALA A 190 -6.33 -6.47 21.10
CA ALA A 190 -6.94 -7.33 20.08
C ALA A 190 -5.91 -7.86 19.08
N ASP A 191 -4.94 -7.02 18.70
CA ASP A 191 -3.91 -7.33 17.71
C ASP A 191 -2.68 -8.05 18.31
N TRP A 192 -2.85 -8.80 19.41
CA TRP A 192 -1.75 -9.50 20.11
C TRP A 192 -0.96 -10.46 19.21
N GLN A 193 -1.56 -10.95 18.11
CA GLN A 193 -0.90 -11.80 17.12
C GLN A 193 0.17 -11.07 16.30
N ALA A 194 0.18 -9.72 16.29
CA ALA A 194 1.23 -8.92 15.68
C ALA A 194 2.55 -8.98 16.46
N LEU A 195 2.48 -9.29 17.76
CA LEU A 195 3.65 -9.29 18.64
C LEU A 195 4.58 -10.47 18.32
N PHE A 196 5.87 -10.26 18.57
CA PHE A 196 6.92 -11.28 18.40
C PHE A 196 7.03 -11.82 16.94
N THR A 197 6.66 -11.00 15.98
CA THR A 197 6.80 -11.27 14.54
C THR A 197 7.47 -10.07 13.86
N PRO A 198 8.80 -10.10 13.63
CA PRO A 198 9.75 -11.16 14.01
C PRO A 198 10.13 -11.15 15.51
N LEU A 199 10.60 -12.30 16.00
CA LEU A 199 11.25 -12.40 17.30
C LEU A 199 12.77 -12.36 17.13
N TYR A 200 13.42 -11.41 17.82
CA TYR A 200 14.88 -11.32 17.87
C TYR A 200 15.45 -12.10 19.06
N PRO A 201 16.67 -12.66 18.94
CA PRO A 201 17.34 -13.27 20.07
C PRO A 201 17.65 -12.20 21.14
N LYS A 202 17.64 -12.59 22.40
CA LYS A 202 18.00 -11.70 23.52
C LYS A 202 19.37 -11.03 23.36
N ASP A 203 20.26 -11.62 22.56
CA ASP A 203 21.58 -11.04 22.25
C ASP A 203 21.47 -9.72 21.45
N VAL A 204 20.36 -9.51 20.74
CA VAL A 204 20.06 -8.26 20.02
C VAL A 204 19.21 -7.32 20.88
N THR A 205 18.23 -7.85 21.61
CA THR A 205 17.23 -7.03 22.33
C THR A 205 17.53 -6.83 23.81
N GLY A 206 18.56 -7.49 24.34
CA GLY A 206 18.86 -7.50 25.78
C GLY A 206 19.48 -6.22 26.34
N THR A 207 20.14 -5.42 25.51
CA THR A 207 20.75 -4.14 25.89
C THR A 207 20.54 -3.09 24.82
N PRO A 208 20.51 -1.79 25.19
CA PRO A 208 20.37 -0.70 24.19
C PRO A 208 21.47 -0.73 23.12
N ASP A 209 22.73 -0.94 23.49
CA ASP A 209 23.85 -0.98 22.53
C ASP A 209 23.68 -2.12 21.52
N ALA A 210 23.27 -3.31 21.99
CA ALA A 210 23.04 -4.45 21.11
C ALA A 210 21.86 -4.19 20.16
N PHE A 211 20.81 -3.53 20.64
CA PHE A 211 19.63 -3.20 19.89
C PHE A 211 19.89 -2.09 18.86
N ASN A 212 20.57 -1.02 19.26
CA ASN A 212 20.78 0.15 18.44
C ASN A 212 21.86 -0.07 17.37
N ASP A 213 22.97 -0.75 17.72
CA ASP A 213 24.15 -0.88 16.90
C ASP A 213 24.56 -2.32 16.58
N GLY A 214 24.26 -3.26 17.48
CA GLY A 214 24.74 -4.65 17.36
C GLY A 214 24.19 -5.40 16.15
N ALA A 215 22.97 -5.07 15.69
CA ALA A 215 22.31 -5.71 14.55
C ALA A 215 22.38 -4.89 13.27
N ARG A 216 23.22 -3.85 13.16
CA ARG A 216 23.28 -3.02 11.96
C ARG A 216 23.86 -3.76 10.74
N ARG A 217 24.94 -4.49 10.91
CA ARG A 217 25.65 -5.16 9.80
C ARG A 217 25.79 -6.65 9.98
N THR A 218 25.45 -7.18 11.12
CA THR A 218 25.59 -8.59 11.44
C THR A 218 24.42 -9.07 12.28
N LEU A 219 23.91 -10.24 11.96
CA LEU A 219 22.98 -11.00 12.78
C LEU A 219 23.60 -12.36 13.01
N LYS A 220 24.27 -12.52 14.16
CA LYS A 220 25.07 -13.72 14.49
C LYS A 220 24.22 -14.94 14.76
N VAL A 221 23.04 -14.73 15.33
CA VAL A 221 22.12 -15.77 15.75
C VAL A 221 20.82 -15.62 14.97
N SER A 222 20.37 -16.70 14.36
CA SER A 222 19.16 -16.80 13.56
C SER A 222 18.41 -18.08 13.91
N ALA A 223 17.16 -18.20 13.47
CA ALA A 223 16.37 -19.41 13.68
C ALA A 223 15.38 -19.65 12.53
N GLY A 224 15.60 -19.04 11.39
CA GLY A 224 14.86 -19.28 10.16
C GLY A 224 15.54 -20.29 9.23
N PRO A 225 14.94 -20.58 8.06
CA PRO A 225 15.51 -21.48 7.07
C PRO A 225 16.83 -20.97 6.47
N PHE A 226 17.11 -19.67 6.58
CA PHE A 226 18.38 -19.06 6.18
C PHE A 226 19.04 -18.33 7.35
N ALA A 227 20.33 -18.01 7.17
CA ALA A 227 21.11 -17.18 8.07
C ALA A 227 21.85 -16.11 7.27
N VAL A 228 22.12 -14.95 7.87
CA VAL A 228 22.90 -13.87 7.27
C VAL A 228 24.37 -14.30 7.22
N LYS A 229 24.89 -14.54 6.01
CA LYS A 229 26.30 -14.86 5.81
C LYS A 229 27.18 -13.61 5.76
N LYS A 230 26.72 -12.57 5.04
CA LYS A 230 27.48 -11.34 4.85
C LYS A 230 26.55 -10.19 4.41
N VAL A 231 26.73 -9.02 4.98
CA VAL A 231 26.29 -7.73 4.43
C VAL A 231 27.50 -7.10 3.76
N ASP A 232 27.47 -6.96 2.44
CA ASP A 232 28.57 -6.48 1.59
C ASP A 232 28.20 -5.13 0.98
N THR A 233 28.42 -4.04 1.73
CA THR A 233 28.10 -2.68 1.32
C THR A 233 28.97 -2.19 0.14
N LYS A 234 30.17 -2.75 -0.05
CA LYS A 234 31.04 -2.40 -1.20
C LYS A 234 30.65 -3.14 -2.47
N GLY A 235 30.01 -4.29 -2.33
CA GLY A 235 29.53 -5.11 -3.45
C GLY A 235 28.02 -5.03 -3.63
N ASP A 236 27.36 -4.06 -3.00
CA ASP A 236 25.93 -3.76 -3.09
C ASP A 236 25.04 -5.00 -2.94
N ARG A 237 25.29 -5.81 -1.88
CA ARG A 237 24.55 -7.07 -1.70
C ARG A 237 24.52 -7.57 -0.26
N VAL A 238 23.48 -8.35 0.03
CA VAL A 238 23.39 -9.19 1.23
C VAL A 238 23.34 -10.65 0.79
N VAL A 239 24.11 -11.51 1.44
CA VAL A 239 24.16 -12.94 1.16
C VAL A 239 23.55 -13.69 2.33
N LEU A 240 22.48 -14.43 2.05
CA LEU A 240 21.87 -15.39 2.96
C LEU A 240 22.30 -16.80 2.54
N THR A 241 22.54 -17.69 3.49
CA THR A 241 22.87 -19.10 3.27
C THR A 241 21.92 -19.99 4.03
N GLY A 242 21.65 -21.19 3.54
CA GLY A 242 20.83 -22.16 4.25
C GLY A 242 21.32 -22.34 5.69
N ASN A 243 20.41 -22.37 6.64
CA ASN A 243 20.70 -22.57 8.06
C ASN A 243 20.79 -24.06 8.37
N PRO A 244 21.95 -24.61 8.72
CA PRO A 244 22.11 -26.06 8.97
C PRO A 244 21.42 -26.51 10.27
N ARG A 245 20.99 -25.57 11.12
CA ARG A 245 20.24 -25.88 12.34
C ARG A 245 18.73 -25.69 12.21
N TRP A 246 18.27 -25.35 11.00
CA TRP A 246 16.86 -25.28 10.71
C TRP A 246 16.21 -26.66 10.88
N TRP A 247 15.18 -26.76 11.69
CA TRP A 247 14.48 -28.02 12.02
C TRP A 247 13.29 -28.31 11.11
N GLY A 248 12.80 -27.31 10.37
CA GLY A 248 11.73 -27.46 9.39
C GLY A 248 12.23 -28.11 8.11
N GLU A 249 11.44 -28.00 7.06
CA GLU A 249 11.83 -28.52 5.74
C GLU A 249 13.11 -27.83 5.23
N PRO A 250 14.14 -28.57 4.84
CA PRO A 250 15.41 -27.97 4.39
C PRO A 250 15.19 -26.99 3.25
N ALA A 251 15.86 -25.84 3.28
CA ALA A 251 15.79 -24.87 2.20
C ALA A 251 16.23 -25.50 0.87
N LYS A 252 15.48 -25.23 -0.21
CA LYS A 252 15.80 -25.74 -1.55
C LYS A 252 17.02 -25.05 -2.15
N LEU A 253 17.28 -23.81 -1.79
CA LEU A 253 18.43 -23.02 -2.27
C LEU A 253 19.61 -23.10 -1.29
N ASP A 254 20.83 -23.14 -1.82
CA ASP A 254 22.05 -22.95 -1.01
C ASP A 254 22.17 -21.52 -0.51
N GLN A 255 21.82 -20.56 -1.37
CA GLN A 255 21.98 -19.13 -1.10
C GLN A 255 20.87 -18.28 -1.73
N ILE A 256 20.54 -17.18 -1.04
CA ILE A 256 19.81 -16.05 -1.60
C ILE A 256 20.76 -14.85 -1.54
N VAL A 257 20.98 -14.20 -2.68
CA VAL A 257 21.78 -12.99 -2.81
C VAL A 257 20.85 -11.84 -3.14
N LEU A 258 20.57 -11.00 -2.15
CA LEU A 258 19.84 -9.74 -2.34
C LEU A 258 20.83 -8.71 -2.90
N ARG A 259 20.61 -8.23 -4.11
CA ARG A 259 21.46 -7.26 -4.79
C ARG A 259 20.77 -5.91 -4.84
N ALA A 260 21.39 -4.88 -4.27
CA ALA A 260 20.92 -3.52 -4.43
C ALA A 260 21.16 -3.08 -5.88
N VAL A 261 20.06 -2.87 -6.62
CA VAL A 261 20.09 -2.46 -8.03
C VAL A 261 19.00 -1.42 -8.24
N PRO A 262 19.35 -0.21 -8.69
CA PRO A 262 18.38 0.81 -9.07
C PRO A 262 17.33 0.27 -10.04
N ARG A 263 16.10 0.76 -9.95
CA ARG A 263 14.97 0.19 -10.71
C ARG A 263 15.17 0.27 -12.22
N ASP A 264 15.72 1.37 -12.71
CA ASP A 264 16.04 1.61 -14.12
C ASP A 264 17.19 0.72 -14.66
N GLU A 265 18.08 0.22 -13.79
CA GLU A 265 19.15 -0.68 -14.16
C GLU A 265 18.76 -2.16 -14.14
N ARG A 266 17.65 -2.53 -13.52
CA ARG A 266 17.24 -3.93 -13.30
C ARG A 266 17.12 -4.74 -14.58
N VAL A 267 16.58 -4.14 -15.64
CA VAL A 267 16.45 -4.82 -16.92
C VAL A 267 17.82 -5.13 -17.54
N SER A 268 18.79 -4.25 -17.42
CA SER A 268 20.16 -4.49 -17.91
C SER A 268 20.87 -5.60 -17.11
N GLU A 269 20.65 -5.65 -15.80
CA GLU A 269 21.19 -6.70 -14.93
C GLU A 269 20.50 -8.07 -15.14
N LEU A 270 19.20 -8.09 -15.50
CA LEU A 270 18.50 -9.30 -15.96
C LEU A 270 19.10 -9.82 -17.28
N VAL A 271 19.30 -8.93 -18.26
CA VAL A 271 19.93 -9.25 -19.56
C VAL A 271 21.36 -9.78 -19.38
N ALA A 272 22.12 -9.17 -18.46
CA ALA A 272 23.48 -9.61 -18.13
C ALA A 272 23.50 -10.93 -17.34
N GLY A 273 22.34 -11.49 -16.97
CA GLY A 273 22.24 -12.73 -16.19
C GLY A 273 22.72 -12.59 -14.75
N LYS A 274 22.75 -11.38 -14.21
CA LYS A 274 23.17 -11.10 -12.83
C LYS A 274 22.00 -11.08 -11.84
N LEU A 275 20.78 -11.10 -12.33
CA LEU A 275 19.53 -11.23 -11.56
C LEU A 275 18.70 -12.41 -12.07
N ASP A 276 17.94 -13.02 -11.17
CA ASP A 276 16.99 -14.09 -11.44
C ASP A 276 15.56 -13.69 -11.14
N LEU A 277 15.39 -12.72 -10.22
CA LEU A 277 14.12 -12.19 -9.75
C LEU A 277 14.26 -10.69 -9.48
N ALA A 278 13.37 -9.87 -10.06
CA ALA A 278 13.38 -8.41 -9.88
C ALA A 278 11.99 -7.82 -10.00
N GLU A 279 11.63 -6.93 -9.10
CA GLU A 279 10.50 -6.01 -9.30
C GLU A 279 10.84 -5.07 -10.45
N ILE A 280 9.89 -4.85 -11.35
CA ILE A 280 10.08 -4.08 -12.58
C ILE A 280 8.93 -3.10 -12.78
N ASP A 281 9.19 -2.08 -13.58
CA ASP A 281 8.17 -1.13 -14.03
C ASP A 281 7.31 -1.69 -15.17
N PRO A 282 6.18 -1.02 -15.52
CA PRO A 282 5.29 -1.45 -16.60
C PRO A 282 5.98 -1.55 -17.97
N GLU A 283 6.89 -0.64 -18.29
CA GLU A 283 7.60 -0.62 -19.58
C GLU A 283 8.52 -1.84 -19.71
N THR A 284 9.28 -2.13 -18.68
CA THR A 284 10.11 -3.35 -18.59
C THR A 284 9.25 -4.61 -18.65
N ALA A 285 8.07 -4.62 -18.01
CA ALA A 285 7.15 -5.75 -18.05
C ALA A 285 6.67 -6.02 -19.47
N ASP A 286 6.37 -4.99 -20.26
CA ASP A 286 6.01 -5.11 -21.67
C ASP A 286 7.18 -5.65 -22.50
N GLU A 287 8.41 -5.17 -22.28
CA GLU A 287 9.61 -5.66 -22.98
C GLU A 287 9.85 -7.17 -22.69
N VAL A 288 9.76 -7.59 -21.45
CA VAL A 288 9.89 -9.00 -21.05
C VAL A 288 8.76 -9.83 -21.67
N GLY A 289 7.53 -9.32 -21.64
CA GLY A 289 6.35 -9.97 -22.23
C GLY A 289 6.50 -10.20 -23.73
N LEU A 290 6.97 -9.19 -24.46
CA LEU A 290 7.25 -9.28 -25.89
C LEU A 290 8.39 -10.28 -26.20
N ALA A 291 9.42 -10.31 -25.37
CA ALA A 291 10.52 -11.26 -25.53
C ALA A 291 10.10 -12.71 -25.26
N ALA A 292 9.13 -12.91 -24.36
CA ALA A 292 8.61 -14.24 -23.98
C ALA A 292 7.53 -14.78 -24.92
N ALA A 293 6.93 -13.92 -25.78
CA ALA A 293 5.84 -14.28 -26.68
C ALA A 293 6.28 -15.37 -27.71
N PRO A 294 5.39 -16.30 -28.06
CA PRO A 294 5.65 -17.25 -29.14
C PRO A 294 6.00 -16.52 -30.44
N ARG A 295 6.98 -17.03 -31.17
CA ARG A 295 7.42 -16.46 -32.45
C ARG A 295 6.95 -17.31 -33.59
N ASP A 296 6.65 -16.68 -34.73
CA ASP A 296 6.46 -17.38 -35.98
C ASP A 296 7.81 -18.02 -36.41
N PRO A 297 7.88 -19.35 -36.55
CA PRO A 297 9.12 -20.03 -36.96
C PRO A 297 9.62 -19.55 -38.33
N ALA A 298 8.75 -19.04 -39.20
CA ALA A 298 9.11 -18.60 -40.55
C ALA A 298 9.69 -17.17 -40.60
N THR A 299 9.21 -16.25 -39.75
CA THR A 299 9.59 -14.84 -39.78
C THR A 299 10.39 -14.37 -38.58
N GLY A 300 10.41 -15.14 -37.49
CA GLY A 300 11.04 -14.77 -36.23
C GLY A 300 10.34 -13.59 -35.49
N THR A 301 9.18 -13.14 -35.98
CA THR A 301 8.37 -12.10 -35.36
C THR A 301 7.44 -12.68 -34.31
N PRO A 302 7.10 -11.95 -33.25
CA PRO A 302 6.11 -12.39 -32.29
C PRO A 302 4.75 -12.60 -32.96
N LEU A 303 4.07 -13.71 -32.64
CA LEU A 303 2.75 -14.06 -33.19
C LEU A 303 1.65 -13.11 -32.68
N MET A 304 1.81 -12.55 -31.48
CA MET A 304 0.89 -11.57 -30.89
C MET A 304 1.64 -10.65 -29.94
N GLY A 305 1.29 -9.38 -29.95
CA GLY A 305 1.71 -8.40 -28.94
C GLY A 305 0.78 -8.41 -27.72
N PRO A 306 1.13 -7.70 -26.63
CA PRO A 306 0.24 -7.50 -25.50
C PRO A 306 -1.09 -6.89 -25.96
N GLY A 307 -2.21 -7.55 -25.68
CA GLY A 307 -3.54 -7.12 -26.11
C GLY A 307 -4.03 -7.70 -27.43
N GLY A 308 -3.33 -8.69 -28.01
CA GLY A 308 -3.81 -9.42 -29.20
C GLY A 308 -3.65 -8.72 -30.53
N THR A 309 -2.98 -7.57 -30.60
CA THR A 309 -2.59 -6.91 -31.84
C THR A 309 -1.21 -7.40 -32.29
N PRO A 310 -0.96 -7.61 -33.60
CA PRO A 310 0.36 -7.93 -34.10
C PRO A 310 1.33 -6.82 -33.69
N ALA A 311 2.44 -7.16 -33.01
CA ALA A 311 3.49 -6.19 -32.76
C ALA A 311 4.04 -5.68 -34.11
N PRO A 312 4.23 -4.36 -34.27
CA PRO A 312 4.88 -3.83 -35.48
C PRO A 312 6.29 -4.43 -35.51
N GLY A 313 6.54 -5.26 -36.52
CA GLY A 313 7.90 -5.75 -36.81
C GLY A 313 8.83 -4.57 -37.06
N PRO A 314 10.16 -4.76 -36.97
CA PRO A 314 11.12 -3.72 -37.33
C PRO A 314 10.77 -3.27 -38.76
N GLN A 315 10.39 -2.02 -38.89
CA GLN A 315 9.98 -1.47 -40.20
C GLN A 315 11.14 -1.67 -41.16
N GLY A 316 10.96 -2.62 -42.06
CA GLY A 316 11.87 -2.78 -43.21
C GLY A 316 11.88 -1.48 -44.00
N ARG A 317 13.05 -1.07 -44.41
CA ARG A 317 13.21 0.09 -45.30
C ARG A 317 12.25 -0.04 -46.45
N SER A 318 11.63 1.07 -46.81
CA SER A 318 10.92 1.13 -48.09
C SER A 318 11.88 0.81 -49.26
N ALA A 319 11.38 0.19 -50.32
CA ALA A 319 12.17 -0.11 -51.48
C ALA A 319 12.92 1.15 -52.02
N ALA A 320 12.34 2.33 -51.84
CA ALA A 320 12.96 3.62 -52.16
C ALA A 320 14.19 3.96 -51.31
N GLN A 321 14.14 3.65 -50.02
CA GLN A 321 15.31 3.84 -49.14
C GLN A 321 16.44 2.84 -49.43
N ALA A 322 16.09 1.60 -49.78
CA ALA A 322 17.06 0.62 -50.25
C ALA A 322 17.74 1.00 -51.54
N LEU A 323 16.98 1.56 -52.52
CA LEU A 323 17.52 2.06 -53.78
C LEU A 323 18.36 3.32 -53.62
N ARG A 324 17.98 4.25 -52.72
CA ARG A 324 18.82 5.41 -52.37
C ARG A 324 20.16 4.98 -51.79
N SER A 325 20.14 4.07 -50.80
CA SER A 325 21.34 3.57 -50.20
C SER A 325 22.26 2.84 -51.21
N TRP A 326 21.66 2.14 -52.20
CA TRP A 326 22.42 1.48 -53.27
C TRP A 326 23.02 2.51 -54.26
N ALA A 327 22.30 3.55 -54.63
CA ALA A 327 22.80 4.60 -55.53
C ALA A 327 23.98 5.38 -54.92
N ILE A 328 23.90 5.69 -53.61
CA ILE A 328 24.97 6.35 -52.86
C ILE A 328 26.19 5.42 -52.77
N ALA A 329 25.98 4.10 -52.50
CA ALA A 329 27.05 3.13 -52.45
C ALA A 329 27.76 2.83 -53.81
N ASN A 330 27.17 3.29 -54.93
CA ASN A 330 27.74 3.10 -56.28
C ASN A 330 28.26 4.40 -56.94
N GLY A 331 28.65 5.42 -56.13
CA GLY A 331 29.56 6.45 -56.63
C GLY A 331 28.94 7.83 -56.86
N SER A 332 27.82 8.17 -56.20
CA SER A 332 27.24 9.53 -56.36
C SER A 332 27.94 10.59 -55.48
N ASP A 333 28.58 10.19 -54.33
CA ASP A 333 29.32 11.06 -53.44
C ASP A 333 30.09 10.18 -52.44
N GLU A 334 31.41 10.29 -52.38
CA GLU A 334 32.26 9.41 -51.56
C GLU A 334 32.03 9.64 -50.06
N GLU A 335 31.83 10.88 -49.63
CA GLU A 335 31.59 11.26 -48.23
C GLU A 335 30.23 10.76 -47.73
N ALA A 336 29.17 10.92 -48.56
CA ALA A 336 27.85 10.41 -48.27
C ALA A 336 27.80 8.85 -48.26
N ALA A 337 28.63 8.21 -49.10
CA ALA A 337 28.73 6.76 -49.11
C ALA A 337 29.40 6.22 -47.82
N GLU A 338 30.43 6.88 -47.30
CA GLU A 338 31.09 6.53 -46.04
C GLU A 338 30.14 6.72 -44.84
N GLU A 339 29.40 7.85 -44.76
CA GLU A 339 28.37 8.08 -43.75
C GLU A 339 27.28 7.00 -43.77
N GLU A 340 26.80 6.57 -44.95
CA GLU A 340 25.81 5.50 -45.06
C GLU A 340 26.36 4.13 -44.61
N VAL A 341 27.66 3.83 -44.89
CA VAL A 341 28.31 2.62 -44.42
C VAL A 341 28.38 2.63 -42.90
N LEU A 342 28.86 3.71 -42.28
CA LEU A 342 28.91 3.88 -40.83
C LEU A 342 27.49 3.76 -40.18
N ALA A 343 26.52 4.44 -40.76
CA ALA A 343 25.15 4.35 -40.31
C ALA A 343 24.52 2.95 -40.47
N ARG A 344 25.01 2.15 -41.45
CA ARG A 344 24.63 0.73 -41.59
C ARG A 344 25.27 -0.14 -40.51
N GLU A 345 26.54 0.06 -40.24
CA GLU A 345 27.25 -0.67 -39.19
C GLU A 345 26.64 -0.41 -37.82
N GLU A 346 26.38 0.86 -37.48
CA GLU A 346 25.69 1.24 -36.25
C GLU A 346 24.30 0.60 -36.16
N ARG A 347 23.54 0.60 -37.25
CA ARG A 347 22.21 -0.06 -37.31
C ARG A 347 22.31 -1.58 -37.12
N GLN A 348 23.32 -2.22 -37.73
CA GLN A 348 23.54 -3.66 -37.57
C GLN A 348 23.97 -4.01 -36.15
N GLU A 349 24.84 -3.22 -35.55
CA GLU A 349 25.24 -3.37 -34.16
C GLU A 349 24.07 -3.18 -33.20
N ALA A 350 23.27 -2.12 -33.41
CA ALA A 350 22.05 -1.86 -32.64
C ALA A 350 21.04 -3.01 -32.75
N GLN A 351 20.83 -3.54 -33.97
CA GLN A 351 19.97 -4.71 -34.19
C GLN A 351 20.54 -5.97 -33.53
N ALA A 352 21.84 -6.20 -33.62
CA ALA A 352 22.49 -7.34 -32.96
C ALA A 352 22.37 -7.24 -31.43
N LYS A 353 22.56 -6.04 -30.88
CA LYS A 353 22.36 -5.74 -29.45
C LYS A 353 20.90 -5.97 -29.03
N ALA A 354 19.93 -5.47 -29.80
CA ALA A 354 18.51 -5.66 -29.54
C ALA A 354 18.12 -7.14 -29.57
N ARG A 355 18.63 -7.92 -30.55
CA ARG A 355 18.39 -9.38 -30.62
C ARG A 355 18.97 -10.11 -29.42
N ARG A 356 20.19 -9.79 -28.99
CA ARG A 356 20.83 -10.39 -27.80
C ARG A 356 20.02 -10.06 -26.55
N ARG A 357 19.58 -8.80 -26.38
CA ARG A 357 18.72 -8.36 -25.27
C ARG A 357 17.42 -9.15 -25.26
N GLN A 358 16.72 -9.21 -26.38
CA GLN A 358 15.48 -9.97 -26.51
C GLN A 358 15.67 -11.48 -26.22
N GLN A 359 16.76 -12.06 -26.71
CA GLN A 359 17.09 -13.48 -26.44
C GLN A 359 17.33 -13.71 -24.93
N ALA A 360 18.06 -12.83 -24.26
CA ALA A 360 18.30 -12.93 -22.83
C ALA A 360 16.98 -12.82 -22.03
N LEU A 361 16.13 -11.84 -22.36
CA LEU A 361 14.84 -11.64 -21.70
C LEU A 361 13.84 -12.77 -21.99
N SER A 362 13.99 -13.52 -23.09
CA SER A 362 13.12 -14.67 -23.37
C SER A 362 13.22 -15.79 -22.33
N GLY A 363 14.26 -15.80 -21.48
CA GLY A 363 14.42 -16.70 -20.35
C GLY A 363 13.60 -16.30 -19.11
N PHE A 364 12.97 -15.13 -19.13
CA PHE A 364 12.16 -14.59 -18.06
C PHE A 364 10.67 -14.59 -18.42
N GLU A 365 9.85 -14.41 -17.42
CA GLU A 365 8.42 -14.17 -17.53
C GLU A 365 8.02 -13.07 -16.55
N VAL A 366 6.94 -12.37 -16.85
CA VAL A 366 6.36 -11.37 -15.95
C VAL A 366 5.32 -12.06 -15.08
N ARG A 367 5.49 -11.99 -13.77
CA ARG A 367 4.54 -12.41 -12.74
C ARG A 367 3.85 -11.19 -12.20
N LYS A 368 2.51 -11.26 -12.09
CA LYS A 368 1.68 -10.10 -11.82
C LYS A 368 0.71 -10.38 -10.69
N SER A 369 0.63 -9.47 -9.73
CA SER A 369 -0.39 -9.44 -8.69
C SER A 369 -0.64 -7.98 -8.28
N LEU A 370 -1.34 -7.79 -7.18
CA LEU A 370 -1.49 -6.50 -6.52
C LEU A 370 -0.72 -6.55 -5.19
N GLU A 371 0.07 -5.50 -4.93
CA GLU A 371 0.75 -5.36 -3.64
C GLU A 371 -0.25 -5.19 -2.49
N PRO A 372 0.08 -5.59 -1.25
CA PRO A 372 -0.70 -5.23 -0.07
C PRO A 372 -0.49 -3.74 0.28
N ALA A 373 -0.71 -2.87 -0.69
CA ALA A 373 -0.54 -1.43 -0.58
C ALA A 373 -1.45 -0.71 -1.58
N TYR A 374 -1.88 0.50 -1.25
CA TYR A 374 -2.70 1.30 -2.14
C TYR A 374 -2.14 2.72 -2.29
N THR A 375 -2.34 3.30 -3.47
CA THR A 375 -2.02 4.69 -3.76
C THR A 375 -3.24 5.56 -3.45
N GLN A 376 -3.01 6.68 -2.78
CA GLN A 376 -4.02 7.67 -2.43
C GLN A 376 -3.64 9.06 -2.92
N LEU A 377 -4.65 9.92 -3.09
CA LEU A 377 -4.48 11.36 -3.10
C LEU A 377 -4.59 11.85 -1.66
N ALA A 378 -3.55 12.46 -1.14
CA ALA A 378 -3.52 13.11 0.16
C ALA A 378 -3.88 14.59 0.01
N LEU A 379 -4.71 15.10 0.91
CA LEU A 379 -5.14 16.49 1.00
C LEU A 379 -4.67 17.04 2.35
N ASN A 380 -3.74 17.98 2.32
CA ASN A 380 -3.23 18.59 3.55
C ASN A 380 -4.24 19.58 4.12
N GLY A 381 -4.82 19.24 5.26
CA GLY A 381 -5.86 20.05 5.91
C GLY A 381 -5.36 21.01 6.98
N SER A 382 -4.03 21.22 7.10
CA SER A 382 -3.47 22.08 8.14
C SER A 382 -3.81 23.55 7.94
N ASP A 383 -3.82 24.02 6.68
CA ASP A 383 -4.00 25.42 6.35
C ASP A 383 -4.57 25.61 4.93
N GLY A 384 -4.66 26.88 4.49
CA GLY A 384 -5.08 27.20 3.13
C GLY A 384 -6.51 26.79 2.81
N PRO A 385 -6.84 26.61 1.51
CA PRO A 385 -8.18 26.24 1.08
C PRO A 385 -8.62 24.86 1.59
N LEU A 386 -7.71 23.92 1.79
CA LEU A 386 -8.01 22.57 2.23
C LEU A 386 -8.21 22.43 3.75
N ALA A 387 -8.02 23.49 4.54
CA ALA A 387 -8.47 23.52 5.93
C ALA A 387 -9.99 23.39 6.03
N ASP A 388 -10.73 23.90 5.03
CA ASP A 388 -12.19 23.75 4.96
C ASP A 388 -12.57 22.35 4.45
N GLU A 389 -13.29 21.59 5.26
CA GLU A 389 -13.79 20.24 4.92
C GLU A 389 -14.60 20.24 3.62
N ARG A 390 -15.39 21.29 3.36
CA ARG A 390 -16.21 21.41 2.15
C ARG A 390 -15.34 21.43 0.90
N VAL A 391 -14.19 22.09 0.94
CA VAL A 391 -13.24 22.13 -0.16
C VAL A 391 -12.59 20.75 -0.34
N ARG A 392 -12.16 20.08 0.73
CA ARG A 392 -11.61 18.71 0.65
C ARG A 392 -12.64 17.74 0.05
N ARG A 393 -13.88 17.79 0.51
CA ARG A 393 -14.97 16.96 -0.02
C ARG A 393 -15.27 17.30 -1.49
N ALA A 394 -15.19 18.56 -1.90
CA ALA A 394 -15.37 18.96 -3.28
C ALA A 394 -14.28 18.35 -4.18
N VAL A 395 -13.00 18.43 -3.76
CA VAL A 395 -11.89 17.78 -4.44
C VAL A 395 -12.15 16.28 -4.58
N ALA A 396 -12.47 15.61 -3.47
CA ALA A 396 -12.68 14.17 -3.45
C ALA A 396 -13.86 13.72 -4.34
N ARG A 397 -14.97 14.48 -4.36
CA ARG A 397 -16.16 14.19 -5.19
C ARG A 397 -16.01 14.56 -6.66
N ALA A 398 -14.99 15.35 -7.02
CA ALA A 398 -14.66 15.63 -8.41
C ALA A 398 -13.97 14.44 -9.09
N LEU A 399 -13.33 13.56 -8.32
CA LEU A 399 -12.49 12.48 -8.84
C LEU A 399 -13.31 11.28 -9.31
N ASP A 400 -13.13 10.87 -10.54
CA ASP A 400 -13.55 9.57 -11.06
C ASP A 400 -12.47 8.53 -10.74
N ARG A 401 -12.54 7.96 -9.52
CA ARG A 401 -11.57 6.96 -9.04
C ARG A 401 -11.51 5.73 -9.95
N GLY A 402 -12.64 5.34 -10.54
CA GLY A 402 -12.71 4.23 -11.48
C GLY A 402 -11.91 4.49 -12.76
N LYS A 403 -11.95 5.72 -13.29
CA LYS A 403 -11.10 6.10 -14.45
C LYS A 403 -9.62 6.12 -14.08
N LEU A 404 -9.28 6.58 -12.87
CA LEU A 404 -7.89 6.61 -12.40
C LEU A 404 -7.34 5.19 -12.22
N ALA A 405 -8.06 4.29 -11.55
CA ALA A 405 -7.69 2.89 -11.40
C ALA A 405 -7.55 2.17 -12.76
N LYS A 406 -8.51 2.39 -13.68
CA LYS A 406 -8.45 1.83 -15.04
C LYS A 406 -7.23 2.31 -15.83
N ALA A 407 -6.81 3.56 -15.66
CA ALA A 407 -5.66 4.09 -16.35
C ALA A 407 -4.36 3.37 -15.98
N VAL A 408 -4.24 2.95 -14.73
CA VAL A 408 -3.04 2.26 -14.21
C VAL A 408 -3.12 0.75 -14.40
N LEU A 409 -4.24 0.13 -14.06
CA LEU A 409 -4.34 -1.33 -13.91
C LEU A 409 -4.77 -2.05 -15.21
N LYS A 410 -5.62 -1.42 -16.04
CA LYS A 410 -6.11 -2.04 -17.27
C LYS A 410 -5.00 -2.39 -18.27
N PRO A 411 -3.99 -1.54 -18.52
CA PRO A 411 -2.89 -1.89 -19.44
C PRO A 411 -2.12 -3.13 -18.98
N LEU A 412 -2.07 -3.35 -17.66
CA LEU A 412 -1.38 -4.48 -17.04
C LEU A 412 -2.22 -5.77 -17.01
N GLY A 413 -3.50 -5.70 -17.42
CA GLY A 413 -4.43 -6.82 -17.33
C GLY A 413 -4.82 -7.17 -15.89
N LEU A 414 -4.71 -6.22 -14.95
CA LEU A 414 -5.09 -6.36 -13.55
C LEU A 414 -6.51 -5.84 -13.30
N PRO A 415 -7.19 -6.30 -12.24
CA PRO A 415 -8.48 -5.78 -11.80
C PRO A 415 -8.43 -4.27 -11.60
N THR A 416 -9.50 -3.55 -11.97
CA THR A 416 -9.51 -2.09 -12.07
C THR A 416 -10.43 -1.41 -11.06
N GLU A 417 -10.85 -2.14 -10.05
CA GLU A 417 -11.70 -1.65 -8.97
C GLU A 417 -10.92 -0.65 -8.11
N PRO A 418 -11.51 0.54 -7.82
CA PRO A 418 -10.90 1.49 -6.90
C PRO A 418 -10.95 0.95 -5.47
N VAL A 419 -9.98 1.33 -4.64
CA VAL A 419 -9.93 0.90 -3.23
C VAL A 419 -11.08 1.54 -2.43
N GLY A 420 -11.86 0.71 -1.74
CA GLY A 420 -13.05 1.13 -1.00
C GLY A 420 -12.81 1.43 0.48
N SER A 421 -11.63 1.12 1.03
CA SER A 421 -11.29 1.33 2.44
C SER A 421 -9.88 1.87 2.61
N HIS A 422 -9.68 2.69 3.63
CA HIS A 422 -8.36 3.16 4.06
C HIS A 422 -7.64 2.15 4.94
N LEU A 423 -8.37 1.22 5.56
CA LEU A 423 -7.88 0.36 6.63
C LEU A 423 -7.60 -1.07 6.19
N ALA A 424 -8.26 -1.51 5.13
CA ALA A 424 -8.14 -2.87 4.62
C ALA A 424 -8.31 -2.92 3.10
N LEU A 425 -7.77 -3.93 2.47
CA LEU A 425 -7.93 -4.20 1.04
C LEU A 425 -8.88 -5.39 0.82
N SER A 426 -9.44 -5.48 -0.37
CA SER A 426 -10.29 -6.60 -0.74
C SER A 426 -9.57 -7.93 -0.51
N GLY A 427 -10.25 -8.87 0.13
CA GLY A 427 -9.70 -10.15 0.60
C GLY A 427 -9.43 -10.19 2.10
N GLN A 428 -9.16 -9.06 2.74
CA GLN A 428 -8.92 -9.01 4.18
C GLN A 428 -10.24 -9.04 4.96
N PRO A 429 -10.29 -9.73 6.12
CA PRO A 429 -11.53 -9.88 6.93
C PRO A 429 -12.12 -8.56 7.42
N ALA A 430 -11.29 -7.52 7.57
CA ALA A 430 -11.73 -6.20 8.00
C ALA A 430 -12.29 -5.34 6.86
N TYR A 431 -12.13 -5.77 5.59
CA TYR A 431 -12.55 -4.98 4.44
C TYR A 431 -14.05 -4.70 4.42
N ALA A 432 -14.37 -3.46 4.16
CA ALA A 432 -15.70 -3.02 3.73
C ALA A 432 -15.53 -1.75 2.91
N ASP A 433 -16.31 -1.59 1.85
CA ASP A 433 -16.31 -0.34 1.09
C ASP A 433 -17.00 0.77 1.89
N GLY A 434 -16.21 1.65 2.48
CA GLY A 434 -16.65 2.82 3.24
C GLY A 434 -16.79 4.08 2.39
N SER A 435 -16.46 4.03 1.09
CA SER A 435 -16.40 5.21 0.22
C SER A 435 -17.73 5.92 0.04
N GLY A 436 -18.85 5.23 0.30
CA GLY A 436 -20.19 5.83 0.32
C GLY A 436 -20.35 6.97 1.32
N ALA A 437 -19.55 7.02 2.38
CA ALA A 437 -19.57 8.13 3.35
C ALA A 437 -19.10 9.47 2.75
N LEU A 438 -18.27 9.45 1.72
CA LEU A 438 -17.88 10.62 0.95
C LEU A 438 -19.03 11.12 0.04
N GLY A 439 -19.88 10.22 -0.40
CA GLY A 439 -20.86 10.42 -1.48
C GLY A 439 -20.29 10.04 -2.84
N GLU A 440 -21.16 9.89 -3.82
CA GLU A 440 -20.78 9.53 -5.19
C GLU A 440 -19.98 10.64 -5.89
N GLN A 441 -19.18 10.28 -6.88
CA GLN A 441 -18.52 11.23 -7.76
C GLN A 441 -19.58 12.11 -8.46
N ASN A 442 -19.45 13.43 -8.26
CA ASN A 442 -20.41 14.38 -8.79
C ASN A 442 -19.82 15.81 -8.90
N ALA A 443 -19.46 16.22 -10.10
CA ALA A 443 -18.88 17.53 -10.36
C ALA A 443 -19.85 18.68 -10.01
N LYS A 444 -21.18 18.48 -10.11
CA LYS A 444 -22.16 19.51 -9.75
C LYS A 444 -22.21 19.73 -8.24
N GLU A 445 -22.24 18.66 -7.45
CA GLU A 445 -22.17 18.71 -6.01
C GLU A 445 -20.84 19.28 -5.52
N ALA A 446 -19.72 18.90 -6.19
CA ALA A 446 -18.41 19.45 -5.88
C ALA A 446 -18.40 20.98 -6.04
N ARG A 447 -18.95 21.52 -7.13
CA ARG A 447 -19.08 22.97 -7.32
C ARG A 447 -20.00 23.62 -6.27
N ALA A 448 -21.08 22.95 -5.86
CA ALA A 448 -21.96 23.45 -4.82
C ALA A 448 -21.23 23.55 -3.47
N LEU A 449 -20.45 22.55 -3.09
CA LEU A 449 -19.60 22.58 -1.88
C LEU A 449 -18.58 23.73 -1.92
N LEU A 450 -17.97 23.98 -3.10
CA LEU A 450 -17.05 25.13 -3.27
C LEU A 450 -17.78 26.46 -3.12
N ALA A 451 -18.97 26.60 -3.68
CA ALA A 451 -19.79 27.80 -3.52
C ALA A 451 -20.19 28.03 -2.04
N ASP A 452 -20.58 26.96 -1.32
CA ASP A 452 -20.89 27.01 0.11
C ASP A 452 -19.67 27.38 0.96
N ALA A 453 -18.46 27.02 0.51
CA ALA A 453 -17.19 27.44 1.11
C ALA A 453 -16.78 28.88 0.73
N GLY A 454 -17.57 29.57 -0.11
CA GLY A 454 -17.35 30.95 -0.54
C GLY A 454 -16.48 31.11 -1.78
N TRP A 455 -16.18 30.02 -2.49
CA TRP A 455 -15.42 30.06 -3.76
C TRP A 455 -16.39 30.24 -4.94
N VAL A 456 -16.31 31.39 -5.62
CA VAL A 456 -17.24 31.76 -6.70
C VAL A 456 -16.52 32.07 -8.01
N SER A 457 -17.19 31.79 -9.14
CA SER A 457 -16.66 32.08 -10.47
C SER A 457 -16.60 33.58 -10.73
N GLY A 458 -15.45 34.07 -11.24
CA GLY A 458 -15.31 35.48 -11.64
C GLY A 458 -15.13 36.46 -10.49
N GLY A 459 -14.84 35.97 -9.26
CA GLY A 459 -14.45 36.83 -8.15
C GLY A 459 -13.22 37.69 -8.50
N PRO A 460 -13.09 38.93 -7.94
CA PRO A 460 -11.92 39.79 -8.21
C PRO A 460 -10.64 39.12 -7.75
N VAL A 461 -9.73 38.80 -8.67
CA VAL A 461 -8.42 38.22 -8.39
C VAL A 461 -7.41 39.34 -8.32
N LYS A 462 -6.71 39.49 -7.19
CA LYS A 462 -5.52 40.36 -7.10
C LYS A 462 -4.38 39.70 -7.88
N LYS A 463 -3.89 40.35 -8.94
CA LYS A 463 -2.67 39.87 -9.63
C LYS A 463 -1.50 39.94 -8.66
N LYS A 464 -0.68 38.88 -8.59
CA LYS A 464 0.65 38.94 -8.00
C LYS A 464 1.47 39.95 -8.82
N ASP A 465 1.97 40.96 -8.16
CA ASP A 465 2.95 41.87 -8.77
C ASP A 465 4.23 41.06 -9.07
N GLY A 466 4.50 40.81 -10.36
CA GLY A 466 5.73 40.12 -10.76
C GLY A 466 5.73 39.25 -12.03
N GLU A 467 4.65 39.22 -12.83
CA GLU A 467 4.75 38.61 -14.17
C GLU A 467 4.41 39.64 -15.26
N GLU A 468 5.43 40.22 -15.87
CA GLU A 468 5.33 40.92 -17.15
C GLU A 468 5.04 39.88 -18.25
N ALA A 469 3.83 39.95 -18.77
CA ALA A 469 3.48 39.23 -20.01
C ALA A 469 4.17 39.92 -21.19
N ALA A 470 5.12 39.23 -21.82
CA ALA A 470 5.67 39.62 -23.09
C ALA A 470 4.59 39.51 -24.18
N GLY A 471 4.24 40.62 -24.79
CA GLY A 471 3.54 40.68 -26.07
C GLY A 471 2.29 41.55 -26.14
N ALA A 472 2.47 42.87 -26.34
CA ALA A 472 1.57 43.69 -27.17
C ALA A 472 2.29 44.96 -27.62
N GLU A 473 2.28 45.16 -28.92
CA GLU A 473 2.93 46.20 -29.68
C GLU A 473 2.52 47.63 -29.30
N LYS A 474 3.47 48.53 -29.51
CA LYS A 474 3.42 49.99 -29.34
C LYS A 474 2.37 50.67 -30.22
N ALA A 475 1.71 51.66 -29.67
CA ALA A 475 1.25 52.82 -30.44
C ALA A 475 1.49 54.06 -29.57
N ASP A 476 2.31 54.95 -30.17
CA ASP A 476 2.73 56.26 -29.70
C ASP A 476 1.57 57.23 -29.38
N LYS A 477 1.78 58.09 -28.41
CA LYS A 477 1.84 59.57 -28.58
C LYS A 477 2.06 60.33 -27.28
N ASP A 478 3.20 60.98 -27.27
CA ASP A 478 3.59 62.37 -26.92
C ASP A 478 2.96 63.17 -25.74
N LYS A 479 3.93 63.74 -25.05
CA LYS A 479 4.07 65.07 -24.40
C LYS A 479 3.76 65.21 -22.92
N ALA A 480 4.76 65.45 -22.20
CA ALA A 480 5.56 66.61 -21.74
C ALA A 480 5.12 67.04 -20.33
N ASP A 481 5.90 67.22 -19.44
CA ASP A 481 7.04 68.05 -19.11
C ASP A 481 7.09 68.33 -17.57
N LYS A 482 8.31 68.34 -17.04
CA LYS A 482 8.86 69.09 -15.92
C LYS A 482 8.68 68.67 -14.44
N THR A 483 9.79 68.25 -13.90
CA THR A 483 10.76 68.87 -12.98
C THR A 483 10.31 68.87 -11.49
N GLU A 484 11.11 68.59 -10.56
CA GLU A 484 12.47 68.68 -10.11
C GLU A 484 12.59 68.18 -8.65
N LYS A 485 13.72 67.53 -8.38
CA LYS A 485 14.66 67.63 -7.25
C LYS A 485 14.30 67.11 -5.86
N ALA A 486 15.05 66.16 -5.46
CA ALA A 486 16.18 66.15 -4.50
C ALA A 486 15.78 66.35 -3.02
N ASP A 487 16.29 65.67 -2.05
CA ASP A 487 17.66 65.32 -1.68
C ASP A 487 17.63 64.43 -0.40
N LYS A 488 18.61 63.54 -0.29
CA LYS A 488 19.39 63.07 0.84
C LYS A 488 18.85 63.02 2.28
N GLY A 489 19.23 61.93 2.92
CA GLY A 489 19.69 61.98 4.30
C GLY A 489 19.62 60.68 5.06
N GLU A 490 20.77 60.09 5.17
CA GLU A 490 21.32 59.07 6.04
C GLU A 490 20.91 59.12 7.52
N LYS A 491 20.97 57.88 8.08
CA LYS A 491 21.62 57.45 9.34
C LYS A 491 20.82 57.30 10.62
N ASP A 492 20.96 56.08 11.07
CA ASP A 492 21.45 55.53 12.34
C ASP A 492 20.58 55.54 13.61
N THR A 493 20.58 54.35 14.15
CA THR A 493 20.76 53.86 15.54
C THR A 493 19.58 53.81 16.49
N ALA A 494 19.34 52.58 16.88
CA ALA A 494 19.39 51.97 18.22
C ALA A 494 18.28 52.23 19.25
N GLU A 495 17.87 51.10 19.77
CA GLU A 495 17.57 50.73 21.18
C GLU A 495 16.23 51.09 21.82
N GLN A 496 15.65 49.98 22.25
CA GLN A 496 14.95 49.66 23.53
C GLN A 496 13.72 50.50 23.93
N ASP A 497 12.61 49.90 24.20
CA ASP A 497 12.15 49.26 25.43
C ASP A 497 10.63 48.97 25.40
N GLU A 498 10.30 47.85 25.95
CA GLU A 498 9.12 47.38 26.66
C GLU A 498 7.80 48.20 26.66
N GLN A 499 6.67 47.54 26.38
CA GLN A 499 5.61 47.13 27.31
C GLN A 499 4.27 46.88 26.64
N GLN A 500 3.79 45.68 26.91
CA GLN A 500 2.42 45.24 27.23
C GLN A 500 1.22 45.96 26.59
N SER A 501 0.40 45.22 25.85
CA SER A 501 -0.88 44.68 26.33
C SER A 501 -1.67 44.09 25.20
N GLY A 502 -2.13 42.89 25.39
CA GLY A 502 -3.51 42.42 25.39
C GLY A 502 -4.25 42.47 24.07
N GLY A 503 -4.66 41.30 23.63
CA GLY A 503 -5.88 41.23 22.85
C GLY A 503 -5.89 40.18 21.75
N ASP A 504 -6.48 39.10 22.11
CA ASP A 504 -7.38 38.23 21.35
C ASP A 504 -6.79 37.47 20.15
N ASP A 505 -6.41 36.30 20.53
CA ASP A 505 -6.21 35.11 19.75
C ASP A 505 -7.59 34.57 19.31
N ASP A 506 -7.95 34.71 18.05
CA ASP A 506 -9.12 34.03 17.48
C ASP A 506 -8.67 32.92 16.54
N GLY A 507 -8.08 31.91 17.14
CA GLY A 507 -7.81 30.61 16.51
C GLY A 507 -9.09 29.81 16.41
N THR A 508 -9.78 29.89 15.30
CA THR A 508 -11.00 29.12 15.02
C THR A 508 -10.67 27.66 14.83
N TYR A 509 -10.69 26.91 15.92
CA TYR A 509 -10.79 25.46 15.88
C TYR A 509 -12.20 25.07 15.54
N ILE A 510 -12.41 24.27 14.50
CA ILE A 510 -13.70 23.65 14.19
C ILE A 510 -13.91 22.52 15.19
N VAL A 511 -14.47 22.87 16.36
CA VAL A 511 -15.05 21.92 17.30
C VAL A 511 -16.48 21.69 16.86
N GLY A 512 -16.83 20.48 16.47
CA GLY A 512 -18.23 20.07 16.37
C GLY A 512 -18.84 20.12 17.77
N GLU A 513 -19.82 20.99 17.96
CA GLU A 513 -20.58 21.11 19.20
C GLU A 513 -21.30 19.79 19.50
N ASP A 514 -20.86 19.10 20.53
CA ASP A 514 -21.64 18.07 21.20
C ASP A 514 -22.56 18.76 22.23
N GLY A 515 -23.85 18.79 21.93
CA GLY A 515 -24.88 19.31 22.83
C GLY A 515 -24.86 18.55 24.16
N LYS A 516 -24.62 19.28 25.22
CA LYS A 516 -24.91 18.87 26.59
C LYS A 516 -26.44 18.66 26.75
N ASN A 517 -26.81 17.50 27.20
CA ASN A 517 -28.08 17.27 27.85
C ASN A 517 -27.78 16.90 29.30
N ASP A 518 -28.09 17.88 30.18
CA ASP A 518 -28.25 17.64 31.60
C ASP A 518 -29.61 17.01 31.86
N GLY A 519 -29.64 16.09 32.81
CA GLY A 519 -30.78 15.27 33.18
C GLY A 519 -31.87 16.01 33.95
N GLY A 520 -32.98 15.37 34.02
CA GLY A 520 -34.12 15.70 34.90
C GLY A 520 -35.20 14.65 34.74
N ASP A 521 -35.34 13.85 35.78
CA ASP A 521 -36.42 12.91 36.05
C ASP A 521 -37.80 13.51 35.87
N ASP A 522 -38.78 12.79 35.32
CA ASP A 522 -39.93 12.32 36.08
C ASP A 522 -40.95 11.55 35.21
N ALA A 523 -41.53 10.55 35.86
CA ALA A 523 -42.47 9.56 35.39
C ALA A 523 -43.85 10.12 35.06
N LYS A 524 -44.57 9.51 34.14
CA LYS A 524 -45.85 8.78 34.33
C LYS A 524 -46.66 8.60 33.05
N ASP A 525 -47.05 7.34 32.88
CA ASP A 525 -48.32 6.75 32.43
C ASP A 525 -49.22 7.44 31.41
N GLY A 526 -49.71 6.63 30.48
CA GLY A 526 -51.04 6.75 29.89
C GLY A 526 -51.17 6.27 28.44
N ALA A 527 -51.55 5.07 28.33
CA ALA A 527 -52.42 4.32 27.41
C ALA A 527 -53.07 5.00 26.18
N ASP A 528 -53.10 4.22 25.11
CA ASP A 528 -54.20 3.84 24.21
C ASP A 528 -54.57 4.66 22.97
N GLN A 529 -54.66 3.86 21.93
CA GLN A 529 -55.64 3.72 20.83
C GLN A 529 -55.35 4.32 19.46
N GLU A 530 -55.03 3.35 18.60
CA GLU A 530 -55.71 2.90 17.35
C GLU A 530 -56.02 3.89 16.22
N SER A 531 -55.62 3.38 15.08
CA SER A 531 -56.25 3.27 13.77
C SER A 531 -55.85 4.25 12.67
N GLY A 532 -55.51 3.62 11.53
CA GLY A 532 -55.66 4.27 10.22
C GLY A 532 -54.62 3.87 9.16
N GLU A 533 -54.87 2.74 8.52
CA GLU A 533 -54.20 2.35 7.26
C GLU A 533 -54.29 3.43 6.19
N LYS A 534 -53.20 3.63 5.45
CA LYS A 534 -53.27 3.71 3.99
C LYS A 534 -51.88 3.50 3.36
N HIS A 535 -51.80 2.50 2.50
CA HIS A 535 -50.72 2.17 1.61
C HIS A 535 -50.24 3.31 0.74
N SER A 536 -48.93 3.46 0.67
CA SER A 536 -48.26 3.97 -0.53
C SER A 536 -46.91 3.33 -0.64
N SER A 537 -46.73 2.47 -1.64
CA SER A 537 -45.51 1.81 -1.99
C SER A 537 -44.46 2.83 -2.49
N GLY A 538 -43.46 3.05 -1.69
CA GLY A 538 -42.24 3.73 -2.12
C GLY A 538 -41.04 2.82 -1.80
N LYS A 539 -40.36 2.30 -2.81
CA LYS A 539 -39.10 1.61 -2.66
C LYS A 539 -38.08 2.56 -2.08
N ASN A 540 -37.87 2.50 -0.77
CA ASN A 540 -36.70 3.08 -0.13
C ASN A 540 -35.60 1.99 -0.11
N THR A 541 -34.63 2.09 -1.01
CA THR A 541 -33.32 1.50 -0.81
C THR A 541 -32.71 2.17 0.39
N ALA A 542 -32.69 1.48 1.52
CA ALA A 542 -32.03 1.93 2.73
C ALA A 542 -30.53 2.01 2.45
N GLN A 543 -30.04 3.21 2.29
CA GLN A 543 -28.62 3.53 2.26
C GLN A 543 -28.11 3.36 3.70
N GLY A 544 -27.42 2.24 3.96
CA GLY A 544 -26.84 1.95 5.26
C GLY A 544 -25.60 2.81 5.53
N GLY A 545 -25.81 4.07 5.85
CA GLY A 545 -24.76 4.94 6.37
C GLY A 545 -24.63 4.76 7.89
N ALA A 546 -23.41 4.72 8.42
CA ALA A 546 -23.21 4.73 9.86
C ALA A 546 -23.87 5.99 10.49
N PRO A 547 -24.51 5.87 11.66
CA PRO A 547 -25.11 7.03 12.33
C PRO A 547 -24.07 8.13 12.56
N GLY A 548 -24.33 9.31 12.03
CA GLY A 548 -23.46 10.49 12.16
C GLY A 548 -22.49 10.76 11.01
N ALA A 549 -22.48 9.95 9.94
CA ALA A 549 -21.73 10.24 8.71
C ALA A 549 -22.59 11.03 7.70
N TYR A 550 -23.17 12.15 8.12
CA TYR A 550 -23.95 13.00 7.23
C TYR A 550 -23.05 13.96 6.46
N ALA A 551 -23.07 13.86 5.13
CA ALA A 551 -22.43 14.83 4.27
C ALA A 551 -23.40 16.00 4.01
N PRO A 552 -23.05 17.26 4.33
CA PRO A 552 -23.89 18.40 3.98
C PRO A 552 -24.08 18.44 2.45
N LYS A 553 -25.31 18.66 2.03
CA LYS A 553 -25.62 18.94 0.62
C LYS A 553 -25.30 20.40 0.37
N GLY A 554 -24.45 20.66 -0.63
CA GLY A 554 -24.19 22.02 -1.07
C GLY A 554 -25.40 22.65 -1.73
N THR A 555 -25.53 23.97 -1.67
CA THR A 555 -26.52 24.74 -2.40
C THR A 555 -26.26 24.69 -3.90
N ALA A 556 -27.28 24.78 -4.73
CA ALA A 556 -27.12 24.76 -6.18
C ALA A 556 -26.25 25.94 -6.65
N ALA A 557 -25.13 25.65 -7.30
CA ALA A 557 -24.28 26.68 -7.90
C ALA A 557 -25.05 27.47 -8.95
N PRO A 558 -24.88 28.82 -9.04
CA PRO A 558 -25.42 29.61 -10.12
C PRO A 558 -24.98 29.04 -11.48
N ALA A 559 -25.90 28.98 -12.43
CA ALA A 559 -25.58 28.55 -13.81
C ALA A 559 -24.71 29.61 -14.47
N GLY A 560 -23.38 29.43 -14.39
CA GLY A 560 -22.37 30.32 -14.98
C GLY A 560 -21.23 29.51 -15.59
N SER A 561 -20.69 30.01 -16.68
CA SER A 561 -19.72 29.40 -17.58
C SER A 561 -18.61 28.59 -16.90
N ALA A 562 -18.39 27.37 -17.40
CA ALA A 562 -17.48 26.35 -16.89
C ALA A 562 -15.97 26.64 -17.02
N ALA A 563 -15.55 27.88 -17.27
CA ALA A 563 -14.16 28.19 -17.63
C ALA A 563 -13.49 29.30 -16.80
N ALA A 564 -14.19 29.93 -15.85
CA ALA A 564 -13.55 30.96 -15.04
C ALA A 564 -13.01 30.34 -13.73
N PRO A 565 -11.77 30.66 -13.36
CA PRO A 565 -11.20 30.18 -12.09
C PRO A 565 -12.05 30.65 -10.91
N LEU A 566 -12.22 29.80 -9.93
CA LEU A 566 -12.91 30.15 -8.68
C LEU A 566 -12.01 31.06 -7.86
N ALA A 567 -12.61 32.06 -7.21
CA ALA A 567 -11.89 32.98 -6.33
C ALA A 567 -12.68 33.27 -5.05
N LYS A 568 -11.95 33.50 -3.95
CA LYS A 568 -12.47 33.95 -2.66
C LYS A 568 -11.53 35.01 -2.12
N ASP A 569 -12.06 36.14 -1.63
CA ASP A 569 -11.28 37.24 -1.03
C ASP A 569 -10.12 37.76 -1.92
N GLY A 570 -10.33 37.77 -3.24
CA GLY A 570 -9.32 38.22 -4.23
C GLY A 570 -8.22 37.22 -4.52
N LYS A 571 -8.29 35.98 -4.00
CA LYS A 571 -7.34 34.89 -4.24
C LYS A 571 -7.99 33.81 -5.12
N ALA A 572 -7.29 33.38 -6.18
CA ALA A 572 -7.73 32.24 -6.98
C ALA A 572 -7.59 30.94 -6.21
N LEU A 573 -8.54 30.00 -6.42
CA LEU A 573 -8.43 28.66 -5.86
C LEU A 573 -7.41 27.84 -6.66
N THR A 574 -6.18 27.82 -6.18
CA THR A 574 -5.07 27.09 -6.79
C THR A 574 -4.42 26.23 -5.71
N LEU A 575 -4.21 24.95 -5.98
CA LEU A 575 -3.63 23.99 -5.05
C LEU A 575 -2.23 23.55 -5.53
N ARG A 576 -1.25 23.52 -4.61
CA ARG A 576 0.10 23.03 -4.86
C ARG A 576 0.07 21.50 -4.92
N PHE A 577 0.39 20.92 -6.06
CA PHE A 577 0.43 19.48 -6.27
C PHE A 577 1.87 19.00 -6.39
N VAL A 578 2.41 18.40 -5.34
CA VAL A 578 3.80 17.93 -5.29
C VAL A 578 3.88 16.47 -5.73
N LEU A 579 4.83 16.18 -6.62
CA LEU A 579 5.03 14.86 -7.22
C LEU A 579 6.53 14.49 -7.23
N PRO A 580 6.86 13.18 -7.13
CA PRO A 580 8.23 12.73 -7.33
C PRO A 580 8.63 12.82 -8.80
N SER A 581 9.93 13.06 -9.06
CA SER A 581 10.48 13.21 -10.41
C SER A 581 11.33 12.03 -10.88
N GLY A 582 11.72 11.13 -9.98
CA GLY A 582 12.63 10.03 -10.26
C GLY A 582 12.04 8.91 -11.13
N PRO A 583 12.88 7.94 -11.52
CA PRO A 583 12.47 6.77 -12.28
C PRO A 583 11.38 5.96 -11.55
N GLY A 584 10.38 5.49 -12.31
CA GLY A 584 9.24 4.74 -11.75
C GLY A 584 8.09 5.62 -11.24
N SER A 585 8.21 6.96 -11.31
CA SER A 585 7.13 7.89 -10.92
C SER A 585 6.21 8.28 -12.09
N GLU A 586 6.43 7.74 -13.30
CA GLU A 586 5.63 8.03 -14.52
C GLU A 586 4.14 7.74 -14.30
N THR A 587 3.83 6.63 -13.64
CA THR A 587 2.45 6.25 -13.32
C THR A 587 1.78 7.30 -12.43
N LEU A 588 2.49 7.79 -11.38
CA LEU A 588 1.97 8.83 -10.48
C LEU A 588 1.74 10.14 -11.23
N ARG A 589 2.65 10.52 -12.14
CA ARG A 589 2.50 11.73 -12.97
C ARG A 589 1.29 11.62 -13.90
N THR A 590 1.10 10.48 -14.55
CA THR A 590 -0.08 10.23 -15.39
C THR A 590 -1.39 10.32 -14.59
N VAL A 591 -1.41 9.81 -13.36
CA VAL A 591 -2.56 9.93 -12.47
C VAL A 591 -2.79 11.38 -12.07
N ALA A 592 -1.73 12.11 -11.73
CA ALA A 592 -1.79 13.51 -11.33
C ALA A 592 -2.31 14.42 -12.47
N ASP A 593 -1.89 14.20 -13.70
CA ASP A 593 -2.38 14.93 -14.87
C ASP A 593 -3.91 14.76 -15.02
N ARG A 594 -4.41 13.53 -14.86
CA ARG A 594 -5.85 13.25 -14.90
C ARG A 594 -6.60 13.89 -13.75
N ILE A 595 -6.04 13.91 -12.54
CA ILE A 595 -6.61 14.59 -11.37
C ILE A 595 -6.68 16.10 -11.64
N THR A 596 -5.62 16.69 -12.18
CA THR A 596 -5.55 18.10 -12.58
C THR A 596 -6.67 18.45 -13.56
N ASP A 597 -6.90 17.62 -14.58
CA ASP A 597 -8.01 17.81 -15.52
C ASP A 597 -9.38 17.78 -14.85
N MET A 598 -9.61 16.79 -13.96
CA MET A 598 -10.87 16.67 -13.20
C MET A 598 -11.10 17.85 -12.26
N LEU A 599 -10.06 18.36 -11.60
CA LEU A 599 -10.15 19.53 -10.73
C LEU A 599 -10.40 20.82 -11.53
N LYS A 600 -9.79 20.95 -12.69
CA LYS A 600 -10.01 22.06 -13.60
C LYS A 600 -11.47 22.13 -14.08
N GLU A 601 -12.13 20.98 -14.31
CA GLU A 601 -13.53 20.92 -14.67
C GLU A 601 -14.44 21.57 -13.63
N ILE A 602 -14.07 21.53 -12.36
CA ILE A 602 -14.85 22.16 -11.27
C ILE A 602 -14.35 23.56 -10.89
N GLY A 603 -13.34 24.09 -11.61
CA GLY A 603 -12.80 25.44 -11.43
C GLY A 603 -11.64 25.56 -10.43
N ILE A 604 -11.04 24.45 -10.01
CA ILE A 604 -9.82 24.44 -9.17
C ILE A 604 -8.60 24.41 -10.08
N GLY A 605 -7.69 25.36 -9.90
CA GLY A 605 -6.36 25.36 -10.51
C GLY A 605 -5.39 24.48 -9.72
N THR A 606 -4.41 23.90 -10.41
CA THR A 606 -3.31 23.17 -9.76
C THR A 606 -1.96 23.70 -10.22
N GLU A 607 -1.02 23.82 -9.28
CA GLU A 607 0.37 24.16 -9.53
C GLU A 607 1.21 22.90 -9.25
N VAL A 608 1.64 22.22 -10.34
CA VAL A 608 2.37 20.96 -10.22
C VAL A 608 3.85 21.22 -10.05
N THR A 609 4.41 20.74 -8.94
CA THR A 609 5.85 20.80 -8.63
C THR A 609 6.42 19.38 -8.61
N LYS A 610 7.50 19.16 -9.36
CA LYS A 610 8.24 17.89 -9.40
C LYS A 610 9.52 18.03 -8.58
N VAL A 611 9.72 17.12 -7.63
CA VAL A 611 10.86 17.15 -6.70
C VAL A 611 11.63 15.83 -6.72
N PRO A 612 12.93 15.82 -6.40
CA PRO A 612 13.71 14.58 -6.31
C PRO A 612 13.10 13.58 -5.31
N ASP A 613 13.20 12.29 -5.61
CA ASP A 613 12.61 11.23 -4.78
C ASP A 613 13.14 11.23 -3.35
N GLU A 614 14.42 11.56 -3.15
CA GLU A 614 15.06 11.65 -1.83
C GLU A 614 14.43 12.71 -0.92
N SER A 615 14.02 13.86 -1.50
CA SER A 615 13.39 14.96 -0.78
C SER A 615 11.87 14.84 -0.72
N TYR A 616 11.26 14.09 -1.62
CA TYR A 616 9.81 14.03 -1.80
C TYR A 616 9.07 13.74 -0.49
N PHE A 617 9.45 12.65 0.18
CA PHE A 617 8.74 12.26 1.39
C PHE A 617 9.15 13.10 2.59
N LYS A 618 10.45 13.26 2.84
CA LYS A 618 10.96 13.92 4.03
C LYS A 618 10.67 15.42 4.05
N ASP A 619 11.02 16.11 2.96
CA ASP A 619 11.03 17.57 2.92
C ASP A 619 9.68 18.16 2.48
N HIS A 620 8.81 17.33 1.85
CA HIS A 620 7.49 17.79 1.40
C HIS A 620 6.34 17.11 2.12
N ILE A 621 6.26 15.78 2.11
CA ILE A 621 5.09 15.07 2.68
C ILE A 621 5.11 15.15 4.21
N ALA A 622 6.19 14.73 4.84
CA ALA A 622 6.32 14.74 6.30
C ALA A 622 6.34 16.16 6.86
N ALA A 623 7.01 17.09 6.18
CA ALA A 623 7.06 18.51 6.54
C ALA A 623 5.71 19.23 6.32
N GLY A 624 4.84 18.73 5.42
CA GLY A 624 3.56 19.36 5.10
C GLY A 624 3.63 20.45 4.02
N GLU A 625 4.71 20.47 3.26
CA GLU A 625 4.94 21.44 2.19
C GLU A 625 4.21 21.06 0.88
N TYR A 626 2.89 20.80 0.99
CA TYR A 626 2.03 20.46 -0.14
C TYR A 626 0.57 20.77 0.20
N ASP A 627 -0.28 20.93 -0.82
CA ASP A 627 -1.73 20.89 -0.67
C ASP A 627 -2.25 19.52 -1.14
N LEU A 628 -1.78 19.04 -2.31
CA LEU A 628 -2.06 17.72 -2.87
C LEU A 628 -0.78 16.92 -3.06
N ALA A 629 -0.83 15.62 -2.77
CA ALA A 629 0.27 14.69 -3.02
C ALA A 629 -0.22 13.28 -3.31
N LEU A 630 0.56 12.49 -4.07
CA LEU A 630 0.29 11.08 -4.34
C LEU A 630 1.35 10.20 -3.69
N TYR A 631 0.95 9.38 -2.73
CA TYR A 631 1.81 8.37 -2.12
C TYR A 631 1.01 7.15 -1.70
N SER A 632 1.70 6.11 -1.25
CA SER A 632 1.06 4.83 -0.94
C SER A 632 1.23 4.45 0.52
N TRP A 633 0.20 3.79 1.06
CA TRP A 633 0.24 3.14 2.36
C TRP A 633 0.18 1.63 2.22
N PRO A 634 0.95 0.87 3.00
CA PRO A 634 0.76 -0.57 3.11
C PRO A 634 -0.54 -0.87 3.85
N ALA A 635 -1.26 -1.91 3.40
CA ALA A 635 -2.32 -2.52 4.17
C ALA A 635 -1.73 -3.54 5.15
N SER A 636 -2.28 -3.60 6.34
CA SER A 636 -1.83 -4.49 7.42
C SER A 636 -2.89 -5.54 7.74
N ALA A 637 -2.44 -6.68 8.29
CA ALA A 637 -3.33 -7.64 8.94
C ALA A 637 -3.88 -7.12 10.29
N PHE A 638 -3.30 -6.04 10.82
CA PHE A 638 -3.60 -5.45 12.13
C PHE A 638 -3.94 -3.97 12.02
N PRO A 639 -5.01 -3.62 11.28
CA PRO A 639 -5.30 -2.23 10.95
C PRO A 639 -5.64 -1.37 12.17
N ALA A 640 -6.14 -1.95 13.27
CA ALA A 640 -6.42 -1.19 14.49
C ALA A 640 -5.15 -0.56 15.06
N THR A 641 -4.05 -1.28 15.03
CA THR A 641 -2.75 -0.84 15.54
C THR A 641 -1.99 0.00 14.51
N ASP A 642 -1.85 -0.51 13.28
CA ASP A 642 -0.93 0.06 12.30
C ASP A 642 -1.49 1.30 11.60
N ALA A 643 -2.81 1.39 11.43
CA ALA A 643 -3.43 2.56 10.79
C ALA A 643 -3.73 3.71 11.76
N ARG A 644 -3.79 3.44 13.07
CA ARG A 644 -4.07 4.48 14.08
C ARG A 644 -3.15 5.71 13.94
N PRO A 645 -1.81 5.60 13.89
CA PRO A 645 -0.94 6.76 13.76
C PRO A 645 -1.09 7.51 12.42
N ILE A 646 -1.65 6.85 11.39
CA ILE A 646 -1.86 7.44 10.06
C ILE A 646 -3.08 8.37 10.06
N TYR A 647 -4.09 8.09 10.90
CA TYR A 647 -5.36 8.82 10.95
C TYR A 647 -5.64 9.48 12.30
N ALA A 648 -4.68 9.40 13.25
CA ALA A 648 -4.79 10.05 14.55
C ALA A 648 -4.92 11.57 14.40
N LYS A 649 -5.72 12.18 15.27
CA LYS A 649 -5.84 13.63 15.33
C LYS A 649 -4.50 14.27 15.68
N PRO A 650 -4.01 15.25 14.92
CA PRO A 650 -2.82 16.01 15.28
C PRO A 650 -2.96 16.68 16.64
N VAL A 651 -1.92 16.62 17.46
CA VAL A 651 -1.92 17.15 18.83
C VAL A 651 -0.89 18.26 18.96
N PRO A 652 -1.24 19.44 19.51
CA PRO A 652 -0.27 20.48 19.78
C PRO A 652 0.86 20.00 20.69
N ALA A 653 2.09 20.25 20.30
CA ALA A 653 3.28 20.01 21.11
C ALA A 653 3.60 21.24 22.00
N ALA A 654 4.43 21.03 23.02
CA ALA A 654 4.76 22.08 23.97
C ALA A 654 5.50 23.29 23.37
N ASP A 655 6.15 23.10 22.22
CA ASP A 655 6.86 24.13 21.45
C ASP A 655 5.97 24.87 20.44
N GLY A 656 4.65 24.58 20.44
CA GLY A 656 3.69 25.16 19.49
C GLY A 656 3.63 24.45 18.13
N SER A 657 4.47 23.44 17.87
CA SER A 657 4.36 22.60 16.68
C SER A 657 3.22 21.60 16.81
N LEU A 658 2.86 20.91 15.70
CA LEU A 658 1.90 19.82 15.71
C LEU A 658 2.63 18.47 15.71
N ASN A 659 2.33 17.63 16.70
CA ASN A 659 2.69 16.22 16.63
C ASN A 659 1.65 15.51 15.75
N VAL A 660 2.06 15.16 14.54
CA VAL A 660 1.20 14.55 13.52
C VAL A 660 1.36 13.03 13.44
N ALA A 661 2.31 12.44 14.20
CA ALA A 661 2.70 11.03 14.06
C ALA A 661 2.94 10.67 12.57
N GLN A 662 2.11 9.79 11.99
CA GLN A 662 2.12 9.47 10.56
C GLN A 662 0.93 10.10 9.80
N ASN A 663 0.15 10.95 10.45
CA ASN A 663 -0.96 11.65 9.81
C ASN A 663 -0.46 12.84 8.98
N TYR A 664 0.14 12.56 7.84
CA TYR A 664 0.71 13.60 6.98
C TYR A 664 -0.37 14.46 6.31
N THR A 665 -1.64 14.04 6.31
CA THR A 665 -2.76 14.87 5.85
C THR A 665 -3.18 15.93 6.87
N ARG A 666 -2.78 15.75 8.13
CA ARG A 666 -3.15 16.60 9.28
C ARG A 666 -4.67 16.71 9.50
N VAL A 667 -5.42 15.74 8.98
CA VAL A 667 -6.88 15.62 9.14
C VAL A 667 -7.19 14.43 10.03
N GLY A 668 -7.76 14.68 11.21
CA GLY A 668 -8.11 13.64 12.17
C GLY A 668 -9.12 14.17 13.21
N THR A 669 -9.82 13.28 13.86
CA THR A 669 -10.86 13.62 14.86
C THR A 669 -10.75 12.73 16.09
N ASP A 670 -11.18 13.26 17.26
CA ASP A 670 -11.24 12.48 18.51
C ASP A 670 -12.12 11.23 18.38
N GLN A 671 -13.15 11.26 17.52
CA GLN A 671 -14.00 10.09 17.27
C GLN A 671 -13.26 8.98 16.55
N VAL A 672 -12.39 9.31 15.60
CA VAL A 672 -11.55 8.33 14.90
C VAL A 672 -10.58 7.70 15.90
N ASP A 673 -9.92 8.51 16.74
CA ASP A 673 -9.02 8.03 17.78
C ASP A 673 -9.71 7.08 18.75
N GLN A 674 -10.89 7.46 19.26
CA GLN A 674 -11.69 6.63 20.16
C GLN A 674 -12.11 5.30 19.51
N LEU A 675 -12.46 5.30 18.23
CA LEU A 675 -12.82 4.07 17.51
C LEU A 675 -11.64 3.13 17.37
N PHE A 676 -10.45 3.65 17.05
CA PHE A 676 -9.22 2.86 17.02
C PHE A 676 -8.85 2.31 18.41
N ASP A 677 -8.89 3.16 19.44
CA ASP A 677 -8.55 2.76 20.82
C ASP A 677 -9.49 1.66 21.32
N ARG A 678 -10.79 1.77 21.01
CA ARG A 678 -11.79 0.73 21.31
C ARG A 678 -11.55 -0.53 20.49
N ALA A 679 -11.29 -0.42 19.19
CA ALA A 679 -11.02 -1.58 18.34
C ALA A 679 -9.80 -2.37 18.85
N MET A 680 -8.72 -1.67 19.22
CA MET A 680 -7.52 -2.30 19.82
C MET A 680 -7.79 -2.96 21.17
N ALA A 681 -8.80 -2.52 21.93
CA ALA A 681 -9.13 -3.07 23.25
C ALA A 681 -10.20 -4.17 23.17
N THR A 682 -10.89 -4.34 22.06
CA THR A 682 -12.00 -5.28 21.89
C THR A 682 -11.49 -6.62 21.39
N LEU A 683 -11.54 -7.65 22.23
CA LEU A 683 -11.04 -9.00 21.90
C LEU A 683 -11.99 -9.77 20.97
N ASP A 684 -13.28 -9.44 20.95
CA ASP A 684 -14.20 -9.98 19.94
C ASP A 684 -13.87 -9.43 18.57
N GLN A 685 -13.44 -10.30 17.68
CA GLN A 685 -12.98 -9.91 16.33
C GLN A 685 -14.06 -9.29 15.46
N LYS A 686 -15.33 -9.70 15.64
CA LYS A 686 -16.43 -9.14 14.86
C LYS A 686 -16.72 -7.72 15.30
N GLU A 687 -16.82 -7.48 16.61
CA GLU A 687 -17.02 -6.16 17.18
C GLU A 687 -15.85 -5.23 16.85
N ALA A 688 -14.59 -5.70 16.95
CA ALA A 688 -13.41 -4.94 16.56
C ALA A 688 -13.45 -4.51 15.08
N ARG A 689 -13.84 -5.41 14.17
CA ARG A 689 -14.02 -5.08 12.73
C ARG A 689 -15.14 -4.08 12.50
N ASP A 690 -16.23 -4.16 13.24
CA ASP A 690 -17.32 -3.21 13.14
C ASP A 690 -16.92 -1.80 13.62
N LEU A 691 -16.07 -1.71 14.64
CA LEU A 691 -15.45 -0.45 15.09
C LEU A 691 -14.51 0.13 14.01
N LEU A 692 -13.69 -0.71 13.39
CA LEU A 692 -12.80 -0.30 12.28
C LEU A 692 -13.60 0.19 11.07
N ARG A 693 -14.68 -0.47 10.69
CA ARG A 693 -15.56 -0.01 9.60
C ARG A 693 -16.17 1.36 9.90
N LYS A 694 -16.54 1.61 11.17
CA LYS A 694 -17.01 2.93 11.60
C LYS A 694 -15.89 3.97 11.54
N ALA A 695 -14.68 3.63 11.95
CA ALA A 695 -13.52 4.51 11.81
C ALA A 695 -13.24 4.86 10.34
N ASP A 696 -13.22 3.87 9.45
CA ASP A 696 -13.01 4.07 8.01
C ASP A 696 -14.07 5.00 7.39
N SER A 697 -15.34 4.79 7.74
CA SER A 697 -16.43 5.66 7.29
C SER A 697 -16.23 7.13 7.74
N ARG A 698 -15.66 7.37 8.94
CA ARG A 698 -15.33 8.72 9.41
C ARG A 698 -14.13 9.32 8.69
N ILE A 699 -13.11 8.51 8.41
CA ILE A 699 -11.93 8.93 7.63
C ILE A 699 -12.38 9.35 6.22
N TRP A 700 -13.24 8.57 5.57
CA TRP A 700 -13.84 8.93 4.28
C TRP A 700 -14.62 10.25 4.35
N ALA A 701 -15.46 10.42 5.38
CA ALA A 701 -16.25 11.63 5.56
C ALA A 701 -15.38 12.88 5.73
N ALA A 702 -14.26 12.78 6.46
CA ALA A 702 -13.32 13.90 6.68
C ALA A 702 -12.54 14.30 5.42
N ALA A 703 -12.46 13.41 4.43
CA ALA A 703 -11.81 13.63 3.13
C ALA A 703 -10.37 14.16 3.22
N GLY A 704 -9.59 13.69 4.22
CA GLY A 704 -8.16 14.01 4.32
C GLY A 704 -7.32 13.24 3.30
N SER A 705 -7.80 12.08 2.87
CA SER A 705 -7.21 11.28 1.82
C SER A 705 -8.27 10.56 0.99
N VAL A 706 -7.92 10.22 -0.24
CA VAL A 706 -8.79 9.51 -1.18
C VAL A 706 -8.03 8.32 -1.75
N PRO A 707 -8.27 7.09 -1.28
CA PRO A 707 -7.74 5.87 -1.88
C PRO A 707 -8.15 5.74 -3.35
N LEU A 708 -7.19 5.48 -4.23
CA LEU A 708 -7.40 5.46 -5.68
C LEU A 708 -7.39 4.04 -6.24
N TYR A 709 -6.30 3.33 -6.06
CA TYR A 709 -6.11 1.97 -6.58
C TYR A 709 -5.10 1.19 -5.74
N GLN A 710 -5.26 -0.13 -5.70
CA GLN A 710 -4.26 -1.03 -5.14
C GLN A 710 -3.05 -1.08 -6.08
N ARG A 711 -1.85 -1.03 -5.53
CA ARG A 711 -0.61 -0.95 -6.32
C ARG A 711 -0.38 -2.23 -7.14
N PRO A 712 -0.01 -2.13 -8.41
CA PRO A 712 0.40 -3.30 -9.17
C PRO A 712 1.75 -3.82 -8.69
N GLN A 713 1.86 -5.14 -8.55
CA GLN A 713 3.10 -5.86 -8.30
C GLN A 713 3.53 -6.55 -9.60
N LEU A 714 4.61 -6.08 -10.20
CA LEU A 714 5.17 -6.62 -11.44
C LEU A 714 6.57 -7.15 -11.17
N VAL A 715 6.79 -8.42 -11.46
CA VAL A 715 8.06 -9.10 -11.16
C VAL A 715 8.54 -9.87 -12.37
N ALA A 716 9.76 -9.56 -12.85
CA ALA A 716 10.45 -10.41 -13.81
C ALA A 716 11.11 -11.57 -13.07
N ALA A 717 10.72 -12.78 -13.41
CA ALA A 717 11.25 -14.01 -12.82
C ALA A 717 11.76 -14.96 -13.89
N ARG A 718 12.86 -15.69 -13.62
CA ARG A 718 13.29 -16.78 -14.52
C ARG A 718 12.17 -17.82 -14.65
N LYS A 719 11.92 -18.28 -15.88
CA LYS A 719 10.86 -19.26 -16.18
C LYS A 719 10.95 -20.55 -15.37
N ASN A 720 12.16 -20.95 -14.98
CA ASN A 720 12.38 -22.13 -14.16
C ASN A 720 12.43 -21.85 -12.65
N LEU A 721 12.18 -20.62 -12.19
CA LEU A 721 12.09 -20.29 -10.77
C LEU A 721 10.66 -20.58 -10.30
N ALA A 722 10.52 -21.29 -9.19
CA ALA A 722 9.25 -21.64 -8.58
C ALA A 722 9.12 -21.07 -7.17
N ASN A 723 7.89 -20.88 -6.72
CA ASN A 723 7.49 -20.40 -5.40
C ASN A 723 8.07 -19.01 -5.06
N ALA A 724 8.35 -18.20 -6.09
CA ALA A 724 8.79 -16.82 -5.95
C ALA A 724 8.21 -15.96 -7.07
N GLY A 725 7.88 -14.71 -6.80
CA GLY A 725 7.28 -13.80 -7.81
C GLY A 725 6.49 -12.68 -7.17
N ALA A 726 5.26 -12.50 -7.65
CA ALA A 726 4.31 -11.54 -7.11
C ALA A 726 3.47 -12.21 -6.02
N PHE A 727 3.84 -11.98 -4.76
CA PHE A 727 3.28 -12.70 -3.60
C PHE A 727 1.91 -12.17 -3.15
N GLY A 728 1.51 -10.96 -3.57
CA GLY A 728 0.29 -10.34 -3.05
C GLY A 728 0.40 -10.13 -1.53
N PHE A 729 -0.56 -10.65 -0.77
CA PHE A 729 -0.56 -10.57 0.71
C PHE A 729 0.37 -11.60 1.37
N GLU A 730 0.61 -12.72 0.73
CA GLU A 730 1.20 -13.89 1.39
C GLU A 730 2.67 -13.67 1.77
N THR A 731 3.01 -14.07 2.99
CA THR A 731 4.41 -14.14 3.43
C THR A 731 5.12 -15.26 2.66
N PRO A 732 6.27 -14.99 1.98
CA PRO A 732 7.00 -16.02 1.24
C PRO A 732 7.45 -17.19 2.11
N GLY A 733 7.25 -18.43 1.63
CA GLY A 733 7.89 -19.62 2.19
C GLY A 733 9.31 -19.75 1.64
N TYR A 734 10.28 -19.14 2.29
CA TYR A 734 11.65 -19.04 1.80
C TYR A 734 12.31 -20.41 1.58
N GLU A 735 11.99 -21.40 2.42
CA GLU A 735 12.48 -22.79 2.33
C GLU A 735 12.06 -23.51 1.06
N ASP A 736 10.94 -23.06 0.46
CA ASP A 736 10.34 -23.71 -0.72
C ASP A 736 10.69 -23.02 -2.03
N ILE A 737 11.33 -21.85 -1.98
CA ILE A 737 11.80 -21.16 -3.19
C ILE A 737 12.93 -21.94 -3.82
N GLY A 738 12.87 -22.17 -5.15
CA GLY A 738 13.96 -22.84 -5.86
C GLY A 738 13.75 -22.99 -7.35
N PHE A 739 14.71 -23.63 -8.00
CA PHE A 739 14.67 -23.84 -9.44
C PHE A 739 14.06 -25.20 -9.79
N LEU A 740 13.16 -25.22 -10.75
CA LEU A 740 12.50 -26.43 -11.24
C LEU A 740 13.51 -27.43 -11.81
N LYS A 741 13.28 -28.70 -11.56
CA LYS A 741 13.97 -29.80 -12.24
C LYS A 741 13.69 -29.74 -13.74
N LYS A 742 14.62 -30.24 -14.55
CA LYS A 742 14.49 -30.27 -16.02
C LYS A 742 13.18 -30.96 -16.42
N GLY A 743 12.35 -30.26 -17.19
CA GLY A 743 11.05 -30.77 -17.64
C GLY A 743 9.87 -30.62 -16.66
N ALA A 744 10.10 -30.14 -15.44
CA ALA A 744 9.03 -29.81 -14.51
C ALA A 744 8.42 -28.44 -14.85
N GLN A 745 7.15 -28.26 -14.48
CA GLN A 745 6.42 -27.00 -14.66
C GLN A 745 5.77 -26.58 -13.33
N GLY A 746 5.79 -25.29 -13.05
CA GLY A 746 5.00 -24.65 -11.98
C GLY A 746 3.55 -24.45 -12.41
N SER A 747 2.65 -24.38 -11.45
CA SER A 747 1.25 -24.02 -11.68
C SER A 747 1.13 -22.51 -11.78
N ARG A 748 0.35 -22.01 -12.74
CA ARG A 748 -0.05 -20.61 -12.82
C ARG A 748 -1.47 -20.44 -12.32
N PRO A 749 -1.83 -19.34 -11.68
CA PRO A 749 -3.22 -19.03 -11.42
C PRO A 749 -3.96 -18.99 -12.76
N SER A 750 -5.12 -19.66 -12.80
CA SER A 750 -6.00 -19.58 -13.96
C SER A 750 -6.45 -18.13 -14.11
N ALA A 751 -6.31 -17.56 -15.29
CA ALA A 751 -6.88 -16.24 -15.58
C ALA A 751 -8.38 -16.26 -15.19
N PRO A 752 -8.92 -15.22 -14.54
CA PRO A 752 -10.34 -15.16 -14.26
C PRO A 752 -11.08 -15.31 -15.59
N SER A 753 -11.91 -16.35 -15.67
CA SER A 753 -12.80 -16.59 -16.81
C SER A 753 -13.66 -15.34 -16.96
N SER A 754 -13.50 -14.61 -18.05
CA SER A 754 -14.43 -13.56 -18.44
C SER A 754 -15.78 -14.22 -18.67
N ALA A 755 -16.66 -14.16 -17.67
CA ALA A 755 -18.05 -14.51 -17.83
C ALA A 755 -18.62 -13.56 -18.89
N SER A 756 -18.85 -14.08 -20.09
CA SER A 756 -19.62 -13.37 -21.12
C SER A 756 -21.00 -13.10 -20.53
N PRO A 757 -21.51 -11.87 -20.61
CA PRO A 757 -22.89 -11.62 -20.26
C PRO A 757 -23.77 -12.40 -21.22
N SER A 758 -24.50 -13.38 -20.70
CA SER A 758 -25.59 -14.02 -21.44
C SER A 758 -26.66 -12.97 -21.71
N SER A 759 -26.92 -12.76 -22.98
CA SER A 759 -27.96 -11.92 -23.58
C SER A 759 -29.37 -12.20 -23.01
#